data_1a059a2f53daba185fdf321ad66ea9d1
#
_entry.id   1a059a2f53daba185fdf321ad66ea9d1
#
_cell.length_a   1.000
_cell.length_b   1.000
_cell.length_c   1.000
_cell.angle_alpha   90.00
_cell.angle_beta   90.00
_cell.angle_gamma   90.00
#
_symmetry.space_group_name_H-M   'P 1'
#
loop_
_entity.id
_entity.type
_entity.pdbx_description
1 polymer ?
#
loop_
_entity_poly.entity_id
_entity_poly.type
_entity_poly.pdbx_seq_one_letter_code
_entity_poly.pdbx_strand_id
1 'polypeptide(L)'
;MERFFRSLKNEWVTLGANYSKDKTRFVLWAPTATEVKLALYGKSGSNYTNSAEEVLAMTKGENGIWYIEKAGDLNGLYYNYLVTIDGKVNEVTDPYAKAVGVNGNRGMVIDLASTNPEGWENDTKPELVDPTDSIIYEMHIRDFSIDENSGVTLEYKGKYNGVWQSGTTIPGSDVKTGVDHLKELGVTTVHILPTFDHRSIDETKLDTKQYNWGYDPQNYNVPEGSYSSDPYAGEIRIKEFKEMVQELHKSGIRVVMDVVYNHTGATLDSNLNLAVPDYYYRQNSQGGFSNGSGCGNETASERSMVRKLIVDSVVYWAKEYHIDGFRFDLMGLHDIDTMKEIRTELDKIDRTILIYGEGWTGGDSPLSSEDAAIKANTTKYGNMQIAAFSDDIRDGIKGHVFSATAPAFVNGGEGFEETIKFGIVAATENSQVDYSKVANGTKAWANQPYQTINYASAHDNLTLWDKLQTTNPNASEEEVLLMNKMSAAIVYTSQGIPFMQAGEEFARTKINPDGSFNENSYNAPDSVNKIDWKRKVEYSDLNNYYKGLISLRKSHKSFRMNTTEDIQNNLKFIDVEDKNLVAYTLDGTNVGDSWDNIAVVFNANNEAKEVTLPGEDWVVVVDQNNAGIEKLATIEGSKVTIPAQTSYVLVDKSSFDEGEIDNGEDSDKPSEDTDNNKVEGNNSSNPSKTGDETSVLPIVIILLVSGLAVGVFAKKKRSLSK
;
A
#
# COMPACT_ATOMS: atom_id res chain seq x y z
N MET A 1 -9.67 -5.58 -36.88
CA MET A 1 -9.14 -4.89 -35.70
C MET A 1 -8.18 -5.75 -34.90
N GLU A 2 -8.53 -6.96 -34.45
CA GLU A 2 -7.61 -7.85 -33.70
C GLU A 2 -6.27 -8.17 -34.39
N ARG A 3 -6.24 -8.38 -35.70
CA ARG A 3 -4.99 -8.56 -36.45
C ARG A 3 -4.10 -7.34 -36.47
N PHE A 4 -4.68 -6.16 -36.35
CA PHE A 4 -3.98 -4.88 -36.32
C PHE A 4 -3.23 -4.69 -35.00
N PHE A 5 -3.84 -5.05 -33.86
CA PHE A 5 -3.21 -4.92 -32.54
C PHE A 5 -2.05 -5.89 -32.31
N ARG A 6 -2.08 -7.09 -32.94
CA ARG A 6 -0.94 -7.97 -33.00
C ARG A 6 0.23 -7.38 -33.80
N SER A 7 -0.04 -6.50 -34.76
CA SER A 7 1.02 -5.82 -35.55
C SER A 7 1.60 -4.59 -34.83
N LEU A 8 0.85 -3.93 -33.93
CA LEU A 8 1.36 -2.88 -33.05
C LEU A 8 2.22 -3.42 -31.89
N LYS A 9 2.16 -4.72 -31.58
CA LYS A 9 3.12 -5.41 -30.70
C LYS A 9 4.54 -5.56 -31.32
N ASN A 10 4.68 -5.31 -32.63
CA ASN A 10 5.98 -5.36 -33.30
C ASN A 10 6.58 -3.94 -33.38
N GLU A 11 7.48 -3.62 -32.45
CA GLU A 11 8.59 -2.63 -32.44
C GLU A 11 8.39 -1.20 -33.01
N TRP A 12 7.31 -0.84 -33.71
CA TRP A 12 7.30 0.36 -34.57
C TRP A 12 6.48 1.56 -34.10
N VAL A 13 5.63 1.43 -33.06
CA VAL A 13 4.80 2.57 -32.64
C VAL A 13 4.74 2.69 -31.12
N THR A 14 5.77 3.25 -30.52
CA THR A 14 5.72 3.73 -29.14
C THR A 14 4.99 5.08 -29.14
N LEU A 15 3.83 5.15 -28.49
CA LEU A 15 3.08 6.39 -28.32
C LEU A 15 3.80 7.34 -27.35
N GLY A 16 3.48 8.62 -27.44
CA GLY A 16 4.09 9.67 -26.62
C GLY A 16 5.33 10.31 -27.22
N ALA A 17 6.05 11.09 -26.41
CA ALA A 17 7.33 11.72 -26.76
C ALA A 17 8.46 10.71 -26.52
N ASN A 18 9.06 10.24 -27.60
CA ASN A 18 10.18 9.30 -27.60
C ASN A 18 11.49 10.09 -27.78
N TYR A 19 12.15 10.37 -26.66
CA TYR A 19 13.34 11.22 -26.59
C TYR A 19 14.62 10.45 -26.94
N SER A 20 15.52 11.16 -27.62
CA SER A 20 16.96 10.92 -27.65
C SER A 20 17.68 12.28 -27.74
N LYS A 21 19.00 12.32 -27.46
CA LYS A 21 19.78 13.59 -27.55
C LYS A 21 19.79 14.20 -28.95
N ASP A 22 19.66 13.37 -29.98
CA ASP A 22 19.72 13.84 -31.37
C ASP A 22 18.35 14.31 -31.87
N LYS A 23 17.26 13.73 -31.36
CA LYS A 23 15.89 14.02 -31.79
C LYS A 23 14.86 13.49 -30.82
N THR A 24 13.66 14.06 -30.86
CA THR A 24 12.47 13.51 -30.22
C THR A 24 11.42 13.20 -31.29
N ARG A 25 10.84 11.99 -31.20
CA ARG A 25 9.70 11.57 -32.00
C ARG A 25 8.43 11.66 -31.17
N PHE A 26 7.47 12.49 -31.57
CA PHE A 26 6.15 12.64 -30.97
C PHE A 26 5.15 11.77 -31.74
N VAL A 27 4.38 10.97 -31.02
CA VAL A 27 3.41 10.04 -31.62
C VAL A 27 2.10 10.07 -30.83
N LEU A 28 1.02 10.42 -31.52
CA LEU A 28 -0.32 10.45 -30.94
C LEU A 28 -1.26 9.52 -31.73
N TRP A 29 -2.10 8.78 -31.01
CA TRP A 29 -3.23 8.07 -31.62
C TRP A 29 -4.49 8.95 -31.54
N ALA A 30 -4.97 9.43 -32.69
CA ALA A 30 -6.16 10.26 -32.82
C ALA A 30 -6.85 9.96 -34.16
N PRO A 31 -7.56 8.82 -34.28
CA PRO A 31 -8.11 8.32 -35.54
C PRO A 31 -9.19 9.22 -36.14
N THR A 32 -9.94 9.95 -35.29
CA THR A 32 -11.03 10.85 -35.72
C THR A 32 -10.55 12.24 -36.08
N ALA A 33 -9.28 12.57 -35.80
CA ALA A 33 -8.71 13.87 -36.10
C ALA A 33 -8.56 14.11 -37.60
N THR A 34 -8.91 15.32 -38.06
CA THR A 34 -8.70 15.81 -39.43
C THR A 34 -7.32 16.48 -39.58
N GLU A 35 -6.79 17.05 -38.51
CA GLU A 35 -5.47 17.65 -38.42
C GLU A 35 -4.92 17.50 -36.99
N VAL A 36 -3.62 17.27 -36.84
CA VAL A 36 -2.92 17.32 -35.54
C VAL A 36 -1.66 18.19 -35.70
N LYS A 37 -1.44 19.07 -34.75
CA LYS A 37 -0.23 19.88 -34.66
C LYS A 37 0.45 19.66 -33.32
N LEU A 38 1.77 19.74 -33.29
CA LEU A 38 2.59 19.79 -32.09
C LEU A 38 2.83 21.25 -31.72
N ALA A 39 2.44 21.67 -30.53
CA ALA A 39 2.71 22.98 -29.96
C ALA A 39 3.83 22.89 -28.93
N LEU A 40 4.88 23.69 -29.09
CA LEU A 40 6.06 23.73 -28.23
C LEU A 40 6.09 25.05 -27.46
N TYR A 41 6.33 24.97 -26.14
CA TYR A 41 6.25 26.12 -25.22
C TYR A 41 7.59 26.53 -24.60
N GLY A 42 8.69 25.92 -25.07
CA GLY A 42 10.02 26.13 -24.51
C GLY A 42 10.25 25.47 -23.15
N LYS A 43 11.42 25.67 -22.58
CA LYS A 43 11.79 25.09 -21.26
C LYS A 43 11.16 25.82 -20.07
N SER A 44 10.65 27.04 -20.28
CA SER A 44 9.93 27.82 -19.27
C SER A 44 8.40 27.60 -19.30
N GLY A 45 7.96 26.61 -20.06
CA GLY A 45 6.55 26.37 -20.36
C GLY A 45 5.78 25.59 -19.27
N SER A 46 6.36 25.32 -18.11
CA SER A 46 5.73 24.53 -17.04
C SER A 46 4.36 25.08 -16.62
N ASN A 47 4.26 26.39 -16.43
CA ASN A 47 3.00 27.04 -16.09
C ASN A 47 2.21 27.36 -17.38
N TYR A 48 0.95 26.99 -17.43
CA TYR A 48 0.02 27.13 -18.55
C TYR A 48 -0.38 28.60 -18.85
N THR A 49 0.61 29.51 -18.90
CA THR A 49 0.37 30.98 -19.05
C THR A 49 0.94 31.58 -20.33
N ASN A 50 1.90 30.93 -20.98
CA ASN A 50 2.53 31.45 -22.21
C ASN A 50 1.94 30.79 -23.47
N SER A 51 2.02 31.52 -24.58
CA SER A 51 1.66 31.00 -25.92
C SER A 51 2.76 30.06 -26.41
N ALA A 52 2.39 29.15 -27.34
CA ALA A 52 3.37 28.31 -28.03
C ALA A 52 4.40 29.15 -28.78
N GLU A 53 5.67 28.82 -28.62
CA GLU A 53 6.79 29.40 -29.33
C GLU A 53 6.87 28.91 -30.77
N GLU A 54 6.44 27.65 -31.00
CA GLU A 54 6.45 26.99 -32.29
C GLU A 54 5.25 26.05 -32.40
N VAL A 55 4.60 25.98 -33.58
CA VAL A 55 3.52 25.05 -33.87
C VAL A 55 3.82 24.36 -35.18
N LEU A 56 3.90 23.02 -35.14
CA LEU A 56 4.33 22.18 -36.25
C LEU A 56 3.21 21.20 -36.67
N ALA A 57 2.94 21.11 -37.97
CA ALA A 57 2.00 20.11 -38.49
C ALA A 57 2.57 18.71 -38.36
N MET A 58 1.77 17.77 -37.84
CA MET A 58 2.13 16.35 -37.75
C MET A 58 1.68 15.60 -39.01
N THR A 59 2.41 14.55 -39.35
CA THR A 59 2.12 13.65 -40.45
C THR A 59 1.11 12.60 -40.03
N LYS A 60 0.03 12.41 -40.80
CA LYS A 60 -0.90 11.32 -40.58
C LYS A 60 -0.30 10.02 -41.11
N GLY A 61 -0.17 9.06 -40.22
CA GLY A 61 0.25 7.69 -40.53
C GLY A 61 -0.94 6.74 -40.70
N GLU A 62 -0.67 5.46 -40.68
CA GLU A 62 -1.69 4.43 -40.72
C GLU A 62 -2.43 4.28 -39.40
N ASN A 63 -3.66 3.76 -39.42
CA ASN A 63 -4.42 3.33 -38.26
C ASN A 63 -4.71 4.43 -37.22
N GLY A 64 -4.81 5.69 -37.68
CA GLY A 64 -5.11 6.82 -36.81
C GLY A 64 -3.92 7.38 -36.04
N ILE A 65 -2.71 6.96 -36.37
CA ILE A 65 -1.45 7.51 -35.80
C ILE A 65 -1.12 8.84 -36.48
N TRP A 66 -0.66 9.79 -35.65
CA TRP A 66 -0.06 11.04 -36.06
C TRP A 66 1.34 11.11 -35.48
N TYR A 67 2.33 11.56 -36.26
CA TYR A 67 3.69 11.64 -35.80
C TYR A 67 4.47 12.82 -36.40
N ILE A 68 5.49 13.24 -35.68
CA ILE A 68 6.52 14.18 -36.15
C ILE A 68 7.85 13.88 -35.46
N GLU A 69 8.95 14.10 -36.17
CA GLU A 69 10.30 14.08 -35.56
C GLU A 69 10.86 15.51 -35.54
N LYS A 70 11.40 15.92 -34.38
CA LYS A 70 12.12 17.19 -34.24
C LYS A 70 13.53 16.93 -33.80
N ALA A 71 14.49 17.43 -34.60
CA ALA A 71 15.91 17.29 -34.34
C ALA A 71 16.35 18.17 -33.16
N GLY A 72 17.40 17.72 -32.47
CA GLY A 72 18.03 18.40 -31.34
C GLY A 72 17.64 17.81 -29.99
N ASP A 73 18.36 18.23 -28.96
CA ASP A 73 18.13 17.86 -27.57
C ASP A 73 16.97 18.68 -27.01
N LEU A 74 15.79 18.04 -26.90
CA LEU A 74 14.58 18.66 -26.42
C LEU A 74 14.29 18.38 -24.93
N ASN A 75 15.23 17.76 -24.18
CA ASN A 75 15.03 17.48 -22.77
C ASN A 75 14.63 18.73 -21.98
N GLY A 76 13.55 18.65 -21.20
CA GLY A 76 12.98 19.76 -20.44
C GLY A 76 12.07 20.70 -21.23
N LEU A 77 11.77 20.41 -22.51
CA LEU A 77 10.88 21.23 -23.32
C LEU A 77 9.42 20.81 -23.12
N TYR A 78 8.55 21.79 -22.86
CA TYR A 78 7.11 21.56 -22.68
C TYR A 78 6.36 21.58 -24.00
N TYR A 79 5.35 20.71 -24.14
CA TYR A 79 4.56 20.55 -25.36
C TYR A 79 3.13 20.11 -25.07
N ASN A 80 2.22 20.35 -26.06
CA ASN A 80 0.90 19.77 -26.16
C ASN A 80 0.58 19.44 -27.61
N TYR A 81 -0.48 18.66 -27.83
CA TYR A 81 -1.06 18.46 -29.16
C TYR A 81 -2.26 19.38 -29.37
N LEU A 82 -2.38 19.93 -30.57
CA LEU A 82 -3.56 20.63 -31.05
C LEU A 82 -4.29 19.68 -32.00
N VAL A 83 -5.38 19.10 -31.54
CA VAL A 83 -6.14 18.07 -32.24
C VAL A 83 -7.41 18.68 -32.81
N THR A 84 -7.55 18.67 -34.14
CA THR A 84 -8.72 19.22 -34.85
C THR A 84 -9.71 18.09 -35.15
N ILE A 85 -10.92 18.19 -34.58
CA ILE A 85 -12.01 17.25 -34.75
C ILE A 85 -13.27 18.07 -35.05
N ASP A 86 -13.99 17.75 -36.14
CA ASP A 86 -15.21 18.44 -36.58
C ASP A 86 -15.03 19.98 -36.63
N GLY A 87 -13.86 20.42 -37.08
CA GLY A 87 -13.52 21.85 -37.21
C GLY A 87 -13.17 22.56 -35.90
N LYS A 88 -13.25 21.90 -34.73
CA LYS A 88 -12.84 22.41 -33.42
C LYS A 88 -11.41 21.97 -33.12
N VAL A 89 -10.58 22.91 -32.68
CA VAL A 89 -9.24 22.62 -32.17
C VAL A 89 -9.31 22.39 -30.65
N ASN A 90 -8.86 21.23 -30.21
CA ASN A 90 -8.68 20.90 -28.80
C ASN A 90 -7.17 20.90 -28.47
N GLU A 91 -6.77 21.62 -27.45
CA GLU A 91 -5.42 21.47 -26.87
C GLU A 91 -5.41 20.31 -25.88
N VAL A 92 -4.46 19.37 -26.04
CA VAL A 92 -4.46 18.07 -25.33
C VAL A 92 -3.07 17.82 -24.77
N THR A 93 -2.97 17.59 -23.48
CA THR A 93 -1.76 17.00 -22.88
C THR A 93 -1.65 15.55 -23.38
N ASP A 94 -0.45 15.14 -23.73
CA ASP A 94 -0.19 13.80 -24.27
C ASP A 94 -0.68 12.70 -23.30
N PRO A 95 -1.62 11.82 -23.71
CA PRO A 95 -2.06 10.70 -22.88
C PRO A 95 -0.93 9.74 -22.44
N TYR A 96 0.20 9.76 -23.15
CA TYR A 96 1.42 9.00 -22.84
C TYR A 96 2.55 9.88 -22.27
N ALA A 97 2.26 11.10 -21.82
CA ALA A 97 3.25 11.96 -21.17
C ALA A 97 3.90 11.23 -19.99
N LYS A 98 5.22 11.27 -19.90
CA LYS A 98 6.03 10.70 -18.80
C LYS A 98 6.51 11.75 -17.82
N ALA A 99 6.39 12.99 -18.18
CA ALA A 99 6.63 14.16 -17.36
C ALA A 99 5.68 15.28 -17.77
N VAL A 100 5.28 16.10 -16.82
CA VAL A 100 4.38 17.25 -17.05
C VAL A 100 4.87 18.47 -16.26
N GLY A 101 4.37 19.64 -16.66
CA GLY A 101 4.49 20.85 -15.89
C GLY A 101 3.52 20.93 -14.72
N VAL A 102 3.55 22.03 -14.00
CA VAL A 102 2.68 22.29 -12.86
C VAL A 102 1.20 22.11 -13.22
N ASN A 103 0.42 21.48 -12.36
CA ASN A 103 -0.99 21.09 -12.56
C ASN A 103 -1.23 20.17 -13.76
N GLY A 104 -0.21 19.49 -14.30
CA GLY A 104 -0.40 18.45 -15.32
C GLY A 104 -0.88 18.93 -16.69
N ASN A 105 -0.93 20.23 -16.97
CA ASN A 105 -1.58 20.79 -18.17
C ASN A 105 -0.69 20.81 -19.43
N ARG A 106 0.57 20.47 -19.32
CA ARG A 106 1.50 20.33 -20.47
C ARG A 106 2.43 19.16 -20.27
N GLY A 107 2.57 18.34 -21.30
CA GLY A 107 3.60 17.31 -21.36
C GLY A 107 5.01 17.95 -21.38
N MET A 108 5.99 17.25 -20.83
CA MET A 108 7.40 17.64 -20.91
C MET A 108 8.21 16.51 -21.56
N VAL A 109 9.06 16.86 -22.50
CA VAL A 109 10.05 15.92 -23.04
C VAL A 109 11.10 15.66 -21.96
N ILE A 110 11.35 14.40 -21.65
CA ILE A 110 12.21 14.00 -20.55
C ILE A 110 13.22 12.93 -20.94
N ASP A 111 14.46 13.11 -20.55
CA ASP A 111 15.47 12.07 -20.45
C ASP A 111 15.28 11.37 -19.09
N LEU A 112 14.55 10.26 -19.08
CA LEU A 112 14.25 9.54 -17.84
C LEU A 112 15.50 9.05 -17.11
N ALA A 113 16.58 8.74 -17.83
CA ALA A 113 17.83 8.33 -17.21
C ALA A 113 18.47 9.46 -16.39
N SER A 114 18.23 10.73 -16.77
CA SER A 114 18.72 11.90 -16.02
C SER A 114 18.00 12.10 -14.68
N THR A 115 16.89 11.42 -14.47
CA THR A 115 16.10 11.48 -13.22
C THR A 115 16.42 10.35 -12.24
N ASN A 116 17.34 9.46 -12.60
CA ASN A 116 17.71 8.34 -11.73
C ASN A 116 18.51 8.86 -10.53
N PRO A 117 18.15 8.47 -9.30
CA PRO A 117 18.97 8.71 -8.13
C PRO A 117 20.29 7.94 -8.21
N GLU A 118 21.24 8.30 -7.37
CA GLU A 118 22.54 7.62 -7.31
C GLU A 118 22.38 6.12 -6.99
N GLY A 119 22.97 5.28 -7.82
CA GLY A 119 22.92 3.82 -7.67
C GLY A 119 21.61 3.17 -8.11
N TRP A 120 20.74 3.89 -8.83
CA TRP A 120 19.45 3.37 -9.31
C TRP A 120 19.58 2.08 -10.13
N GLU A 121 20.65 1.96 -10.93
CA GLU A 121 20.95 0.77 -11.74
C GLU A 121 21.27 -0.48 -10.90
N ASN A 122 21.57 -0.31 -9.61
CA ASN A 122 21.86 -1.38 -8.66
C ASN A 122 20.72 -1.56 -7.65
N ASP A 123 19.61 -0.86 -7.83
CA ASP A 123 18.43 -1.03 -6.98
C ASP A 123 17.92 -2.46 -7.07
N THR A 124 17.71 -3.08 -5.92
CA THR A 124 17.24 -4.46 -5.79
C THR A 124 16.00 -4.53 -4.93
N LYS A 125 14.96 -5.11 -5.50
CA LYS A 125 13.71 -5.37 -4.78
C LYS A 125 13.95 -6.32 -3.60
N PRO A 126 13.34 -6.09 -2.43
CA PRO A 126 13.35 -7.07 -1.35
C PRO A 126 12.78 -8.41 -1.82
N GLU A 127 13.38 -9.50 -1.38
CA GLU A 127 12.94 -10.85 -1.74
C GLU A 127 11.49 -11.11 -1.30
N LEU A 128 10.74 -11.77 -2.15
CA LEU A 128 9.40 -12.30 -1.87
C LEU A 128 9.33 -13.70 -2.48
N VAL A 129 9.28 -14.73 -1.64
CA VAL A 129 9.22 -16.13 -2.08
C VAL A 129 7.79 -16.46 -2.52
N ASP A 130 6.84 -16.25 -1.63
CA ASP A 130 5.42 -16.48 -1.87
C ASP A 130 4.62 -15.20 -1.63
N PRO A 131 3.55 -14.93 -2.41
CA PRO A 131 2.72 -13.73 -2.18
C PRO A 131 2.13 -13.66 -0.77
N THR A 132 1.87 -14.82 -0.13
CA THR A 132 1.35 -14.93 1.24
C THR A 132 2.36 -14.54 2.33
N ASP A 133 3.64 -14.35 1.96
CA ASP A 133 4.69 -13.82 2.85
C ASP A 133 4.58 -12.29 3.04
N SER A 134 3.77 -11.63 2.22
CA SER A 134 3.58 -10.19 2.29
C SER A 134 2.82 -9.77 3.55
N ILE A 135 3.31 -8.71 4.19
CA ILE A 135 2.61 -7.96 5.24
C ILE A 135 2.38 -6.57 4.67
N ILE A 136 1.14 -6.29 4.21
CA ILE A 136 0.81 -5.06 3.50
C ILE A 136 0.33 -3.98 4.47
N TYR A 137 0.91 -2.79 4.35
CA TYR A 137 0.57 -1.60 5.12
C TYR A 137 0.11 -0.48 4.18
N GLU A 138 -1.16 -0.11 4.22
CA GLU A 138 -1.74 0.93 3.38
C GLU A 138 -1.48 2.31 3.97
N MET A 139 -0.93 3.22 3.17
CA MET A 139 -0.63 4.58 3.62
C MET A 139 -0.82 5.63 2.54
N HIS A 140 -1.12 6.86 2.96
CA HIS A 140 -1.11 8.05 2.11
C HIS A 140 0.16 8.86 2.38
N ILE A 141 0.85 9.33 1.33
CA ILE A 141 2.14 10.04 1.45
C ILE A 141 2.07 11.21 2.43
N ARG A 142 1.03 12.04 2.27
CA ARG A 142 0.88 13.22 3.12
C ARG A 142 0.55 12.85 4.56
N ASP A 143 -0.42 11.96 4.78
CA ASP A 143 -0.87 11.55 6.11
C ASP A 143 0.26 11.01 6.96
N PHE A 144 1.17 10.25 6.33
CA PHE A 144 2.23 9.50 6.98
C PHE A 144 3.26 10.40 7.68
N SER A 145 3.52 11.60 7.13
CA SER A 145 4.60 12.45 7.61
C SER A 145 4.20 13.88 7.99
N ILE A 146 2.95 14.31 7.69
CA ILE A 146 2.55 15.72 7.89
C ILE A 146 2.39 16.10 9.37
N ASP A 147 2.15 15.14 10.27
CA ASP A 147 1.98 15.38 11.70
C ASP A 147 3.19 16.09 12.30
N GLU A 148 2.96 17.01 13.23
CA GLU A 148 4.04 17.72 13.93
C GLU A 148 4.95 16.79 14.73
N ASN A 149 4.41 15.64 15.17
CA ASN A 149 5.10 14.62 15.95
C ASN A 149 5.73 13.51 15.12
N SER A 150 5.68 13.59 13.79
CA SER A 150 6.31 12.60 12.91
C SER A 150 7.85 12.56 13.01
N GLY A 151 8.46 13.62 13.56
CA GLY A 151 9.94 13.73 13.60
C GLY A 151 10.57 14.02 12.23
N VAL A 152 9.77 14.04 11.15
CA VAL A 152 10.22 14.34 9.80
C VAL A 152 10.60 15.82 9.69
N THR A 153 11.66 16.15 8.95
CA THR A 153 12.08 17.54 8.71
C THR A 153 10.97 18.33 8.01
N LEU A 154 10.86 19.62 8.33
CA LEU A 154 9.74 20.44 7.88
C LEU A 154 9.58 20.47 6.35
N GLU A 155 10.68 20.50 5.60
CA GLU A 155 10.69 20.54 4.13
C GLU A 155 10.18 19.23 3.49
N TYR A 156 10.26 18.10 4.21
CA TYR A 156 9.87 16.77 3.73
C TYR A 156 8.47 16.34 4.19
N LYS A 157 7.87 17.07 5.14
CA LYS A 157 6.54 16.77 5.66
C LYS A 157 5.48 16.75 4.55
N GLY A 158 4.75 15.65 4.46
CA GLY A 158 3.69 15.44 3.46
C GLY A 158 4.19 15.22 2.03
N LYS A 159 5.48 14.89 1.84
CA LYS A 159 6.14 14.72 0.54
C LYS A 159 6.80 13.35 0.39
N TYR A 160 7.22 13.01 -0.84
CA TYR A 160 7.95 11.76 -1.14
C TYR A 160 9.12 11.52 -0.18
N ASN A 161 9.93 12.56 0.06
CA ASN A 161 11.10 12.49 0.92
C ASN A 161 10.76 12.23 2.40
N GLY A 162 9.57 12.61 2.84
CA GLY A 162 9.08 12.34 4.19
C GLY A 162 8.70 10.89 4.46
N VAL A 163 8.50 10.09 3.41
CA VAL A 163 8.14 8.67 3.55
C VAL A 163 9.33 7.83 4.00
N TRP A 164 10.51 8.09 3.45
CA TRP A 164 11.70 7.28 3.66
C TRP A 164 12.73 7.87 4.62
N GLN A 165 12.52 9.11 5.12
CA GLN A 165 13.45 9.71 6.07
C GLN A 165 13.61 8.82 7.31
N SER A 166 14.78 8.23 7.48
CA SER A 166 15.14 7.37 8.62
C SER A 166 15.61 8.18 9.84
N GLY A 167 15.67 7.52 11.01
CA GLY A 167 16.07 8.13 12.26
C GLY A 167 15.03 9.06 12.89
N THR A 168 13.77 9.03 12.37
CA THR A 168 12.69 9.85 12.89
C THR A 168 12.07 9.25 14.15
N THR A 169 11.80 10.12 15.13
CA THR A 169 11.16 9.76 16.40
C THR A 169 10.15 10.82 16.80
N ILE A 170 9.24 10.47 17.69
CA ILE A 170 8.37 11.46 18.33
C ILE A 170 9.24 12.44 19.10
N PRO A 171 9.11 13.77 18.90
CA PRO A 171 9.96 14.76 19.53
C PRO A 171 10.04 14.61 21.06
N GLY A 172 11.25 14.48 21.57
CA GLY A 172 11.52 14.30 23.02
C GLY A 172 11.36 12.86 23.52
N SER A 173 11.28 11.86 22.62
CA SER A 173 11.24 10.44 22.97
C SER A 173 12.11 9.61 22.02
N ASP A 174 12.31 8.32 22.34
CA ASP A 174 12.98 7.33 21.48
C ASP A 174 11.99 6.51 20.64
N VAL A 175 10.70 6.87 20.67
CA VAL A 175 9.65 6.14 19.94
C VAL A 175 9.76 6.43 18.45
N LYS A 176 10.05 5.40 17.67
CA LYS A 176 10.26 5.48 16.22
C LYS A 176 8.98 5.83 15.47
N THR A 177 9.14 6.62 14.42
CA THR A 177 8.10 7.02 13.47
C THR A 177 8.56 6.71 12.05
N GLY A 178 7.73 7.00 11.06
CA GLY A 178 8.11 6.89 9.65
C GLY A 178 8.57 5.49 9.24
N VAL A 179 9.55 5.41 8.35
CA VAL A 179 10.07 4.14 7.83
C VAL A 179 10.65 3.23 8.92
N ASP A 180 11.23 3.80 9.98
CA ASP A 180 11.78 2.99 11.08
C ASP A 180 10.68 2.36 11.94
N HIS A 181 9.49 2.96 12.02
CA HIS A 181 8.32 2.31 12.59
C HIS A 181 7.89 1.10 11.74
N LEU A 182 7.81 1.25 10.41
CA LEU A 182 7.44 0.15 9.52
C LEU A 182 8.39 -1.05 9.66
N LYS A 183 9.69 -0.79 9.75
CA LYS A 183 10.72 -1.82 10.00
C LYS A 183 10.53 -2.50 11.35
N GLU A 184 10.30 -1.72 12.40
CA GLU A 184 10.07 -2.22 13.75
C GLU A 184 8.80 -3.08 13.85
N LEU A 185 7.73 -2.69 13.15
CA LEU A 185 6.46 -3.41 13.08
C LEU A 185 6.60 -4.72 12.30
N GLY A 186 7.55 -4.81 11.37
CA GLY A 186 7.80 -5.99 10.55
C GLY A 186 7.07 -5.97 9.20
N VAL A 187 6.59 -4.79 8.77
CA VAL A 187 5.99 -4.57 7.43
C VAL A 187 6.98 -4.97 6.34
N THR A 188 6.50 -5.67 5.32
CA THR A 188 7.31 -6.08 4.15
C THR A 188 6.93 -5.33 2.89
N THR A 189 5.75 -4.73 2.87
CA THR A 189 5.17 -4.11 1.67
C THR A 189 4.34 -2.90 2.07
N VAL A 190 4.62 -1.73 1.50
CA VAL A 190 3.74 -0.57 1.60
C VAL A 190 2.84 -0.50 0.38
N HIS A 191 1.55 -0.28 0.61
CA HIS A 191 0.57 0.10 -0.40
C HIS A 191 0.35 1.60 -0.27
N ILE A 192 0.78 2.34 -1.27
CA ILE A 192 0.68 3.81 -1.27
C ILE A 192 -0.57 4.21 -2.05
N LEU A 193 -1.46 4.99 -1.43
CA LEU A 193 -2.65 5.59 -2.06
C LEU A 193 -2.26 6.35 -3.33
N PRO A 194 -3.20 6.68 -4.25
CA PRO A 194 -2.87 7.13 -5.59
C PRO A 194 -1.79 8.21 -5.63
N THR A 195 -0.78 7.96 -6.45
CA THR A 195 0.37 8.84 -6.65
C THR A 195 0.54 9.24 -8.12
N PHE A 196 -0.45 8.96 -8.95
CA PHE A 196 -0.56 9.58 -10.28
C PHE A 196 -0.78 11.09 -10.13
N ASP A 197 -0.38 11.84 -11.15
CA ASP A 197 -0.79 13.22 -11.34
C ASP A 197 -2.33 13.33 -11.39
N HIS A 198 -2.92 14.04 -10.43
CA HIS A 198 -4.36 14.14 -10.21
C HIS A 198 -4.82 15.61 -10.14
N ARG A 199 -6.13 15.86 -10.26
CA ARG A 199 -6.68 17.19 -10.52
C ARG A 199 -7.01 18.02 -9.29
N SER A 200 -7.30 17.40 -8.16
CA SER A 200 -7.92 18.09 -7.02
C SER A 200 -6.99 19.01 -6.24
N ILE A 201 -5.68 18.93 -6.47
CA ILE A 201 -4.70 19.78 -5.81
C ILE A 201 -4.16 20.80 -6.81
N ASP A 202 -4.34 22.10 -6.51
CA ASP A 202 -3.70 23.19 -7.26
C ASP A 202 -2.24 23.33 -6.81
N GLU A 203 -1.34 22.72 -7.57
CA GLU A 203 0.09 22.72 -7.30
C GLU A 203 0.72 24.14 -7.26
N THR A 204 0.04 25.15 -7.81
CA THR A 204 0.48 26.54 -7.74
C THR A 204 0.17 27.22 -6.41
N LYS A 205 -0.56 26.53 -5.50
CA LYS A 205 -1.03 27.05 -4.22
C LYS A 205 -0.80 26.08 -3.06
N LEU A 206 0.33 25.38 -3.05
CA LEU A 206 0.66 24.39 -2.02
C LEU A 206 0.85 25.00 -0.62
N ASP A 207 0.95 26.33 -0.52
CA ASP A 207 0.90 27.08 0.74
C ASP A 207 -0.51 27.20 1.34
N THR A 208 -1.54 26.81 0.60
CA THR A 208 -2.93 26.77 1.06
C THR A 208 -3.31 25.40 1.61
N LYS A 209 -4.40 25.35 2.39
CA LYS A 209 -4.90 24.07 2.93
C LYS A 209 -5.65 23.32 1.84
N GLN A 210 -5.00 22.37 1.23
CA GLN A 210 -5.55 21.47 0.24
C GLN A 210 -5.26 20.02 0.66
N TYR A 211 -6.21 19.14 0.41
CA TYR A 211 -6.07 17.72 0.66
C TYR A 211 -6.97 16.92 -0.28
N ASN A 212 -6.46 15.84 -0.81
CA ASN A 212 -7.23 14.82 -1.52
C ASN A 212 -6.48 13.48 -1.44
N TRP A 213 -7.22 12.36 -1.47
CA TRP A 213 -6.60 11.03 -1.54
C TRP A 213 -5.94 10.75 -2.90
N GLY A 214 -6.36 11.46 -3.97
CA GLY A 214 -5.79 11.31 -5.30
C GLY A 214 -6.57 10.40 -6.26
N TYR A 215 -7.81 10.03 -5.96
CA TYR A 215 -8.64 9.19 -6.83
C TYR A 215 -9.33 9.97 -7.96
N ASP A 216 -8.70 11.00 -8.50
CA ASP A 216 -9.15 11.78 -9.64
C ASP A 216 -8.03 12.00 -10.68
N PRO A 217 -7.49 10.90 -11.27
CA PRO A 217 -6.30 10.94 -12.11
C PRO A 217 -6.46 11.80 -13.35
N GLN A 218 -5.37 12.48 -13.74
CA GLN A 218 -5.27 13.28 -14.95
C GLN A 218 -4.24 12.71 -15.93
N ASN A 219 -3.03 12.38 -15.48
CA ASN A 219 -1.94 11.84 -16.30
C ASN A 219 -1.40 10.54 -15.68
N TYR A 220 -1.74 9.41 -16.26
CA TYR A 220 -1.49 8.06 -15.70
C TYR A 220 -0.01 7.65 -15.58
N ASN A 221 0.90 8.30 -16.33
CA ASN A 221 2.32 7.91 -16.37
C ASN A 221 3.24 8.94 -15.69
N VAL A 222 2.69 9.80 -14.85
CA VAL A 222 3.41 10.90 -14.21
C VAL A 222 3.17 10.86 -12.71
N PRO A 223 4.20 10.96 -11.85
CA PRO A 223 4.03 11.11 -10.41
C PRO A 223 3.35 12.43 -10.05
N GLU A 224 2.57 12.45 -8.97
CA GLU A 224 1.88 13.63 -8.44
C GLU A 224 2.87 14.71 -7.99
N GLY A 225 2.63 15.95 -8.43
CA GLY A 225 3.54 17.05 -8.16
C GLY A 225 3.39 17.68 -6.77
N SER A 226 2.23 17.58 -6.14
CA SER A 226 2.01 18.14 -4.80
C SER A 226 2.85 17.43 -3.72
N TYR A 227 3.31 16.22 -3.98
CA TYR A 227 4.22 15.49 -3.10
C TYR A 227 5.70 15.75 -3.39
N SER A 228 6.04 16.50 -4.46
CA SER A 228 7.43 16.84 -4.76
C SER A 228 7.87 18.15 -4.07
N SER A 229 9.18 18.35 -3.98
CA SER A 229 9.75 19.60 -3.44
C SER A 229 9.54 20.80 -4.37
N ASP A 230 9.47 20.55 -5.68
CA ASP A 230 9.21 21.58 -6.70
C ASP A 230 8.24 21.06 -7.79
N PRO A 231 6.95 21.41 -7.74
CA PRO A 231 5.97 20.98 -8.73
C PRO A 231 6.13 21.65 -10.10
N TYR A 232 6.88 22.77 -10.20
CA TYR A 232 7.13 23.46 -11.45
C TYR A 232 8.19 22.78 -12.32
N ALA A 233 9.09 21.99 -11.70
CA ALA A 233 10.13 21.24 -12.37
C ALA A 233 9.70 19.76 -12.53
N GLY A 234 9.22 19.41 -13.72
CA GLY A 234 8.62 18.08 -13.98
C GLY A 234 9.56 16.89 -13.71
N GLU A 235 10.89 17.10 -13.82
CA GLU A 235 11.90 16.08 -13.50
C GLU A 235 12.05 15.83 -12.00
N ILE A 236 11.76 16.79 -11.14
CA ILE A 236 11.95 16.65 -9.68
C ILE A 236 10.98 15.62 -9.10
N ARG A 237 9.69 15.68 -9.45
CA ARG A 237 8.70 14.70 -8.98
C ARG A 237 9.06 13.26 -9.36
N ILE A 238 9.67 13.07 -10.55
CA ILE A 238 10.11 11.75 -11.03
C ILE A 238 11.30 11.28 -10.20
N LYS A 239 12.29 12.13 -9.99
CA LYS A 239 13.50 11.81 -9.23
C LYS A 239 13.16 11.45 -7.79
N GLU A 240 12.39 12.29 -7.11
CA GLU A 240 12.01 12.09 -5.70
C GLU A 240 11.13 10.84 -5.49
N PHE A 241 10.26 10.52 -6.48
CA PHE A 241 9.51 9.26 -6.44
C PHE A 241 10.43 8.04 -6.58
N LYS A 242 11.41 8.07 -7.51
CA LYS A 242 12.41 7.01 -7.63
C LYS A 242 13.27 6.88 -6.37
N GLU A 243 13.69 7.99 -5.77
CA GLU A 243 14.41 8.00 -4.48
C GLU A 243 13.59 7.33 -3.38
N MET A 244 12.29 7.65 -3.28
CA MET A 244 11.38 7.02 -2.31
C MET A 244 11.34 5.50 -2.50
N VAL A 245 11.16 5.00 -3.71
CA VAL A 245 11.14 3.56 -3.99
C VAL A 245 12.47 2.91 -3.62
N GLN A 246 13.60 3.48 -4.04
CA GLN A 246 14.93 2.95 -3.76
C GLN A 246 15.21 2.88 -2.24
N GLU A 247 14.87 3.92 -1.48
CA GLU A 247 15.12 3.96 -0.04
C GLU A 247 14.19 3.02 0.75
N LEU A 248 12.96 2.79 0.26
CA LEU A 248 12.08 1.75 0.80
C LEU A 248 12.66 0.35 0.52
N HIS A 249 13.18 0.09 -0.69
CA HIS A 249 13.87 -1.17 -1.00
C HIS A 249 15.09 -1.40 -0.09
N LYS A 250 15.93 -0.39 0.11
CA LYS A 250 17.06 -0.44 1.06
C LYS A 250 16.60 -0.71 2.50
N SER A 251 15.39 -0.33 2.83
CA SER A 251 14.76 -0.59 4.12
C SER A 251 14.11 -1.98 4.21
N GLY A 252 14.19 -2.81 3.18
CA GLY A 252 13.58 -4.14 3.11
C GLY A 252 12.08 -4.12 2.85
N ILE A 253 11.56 -3.02 2.29
CA ILE A 253 10.12 -2.80 2.07
C ILE A 253 9.83 -2.67 0.58
N ARG A 254 8.91 -3.49 0.06
CA ARG A 254 8.39 -3.45 -1.31
C ARG A 254 7.34 -2.35 -1.45
N VAL A 255 7.14 -1.86 -2.67
CA VAL A 255 6.21 -0.78 -2.96
C VAL A 255 5.09 -1.24 -3.89
N VAL A 256 3.85 -1.16 -3.41
CA VAL A 256 2.63 -1.33 -4.20
C VAL A 256 2.02 0.04 -4.47
N MET A 257 1.71 0.29 -5.72
CA MET A 257 1.08 1.52 -6.16
C MET A 257 -0.42 1.31 -6.33
N ASP A 258 -1.22 2.21 -5.74
CA ASP A 258 -2.67 2.27 -5.99
C ASP A 258 -2.93 2.89 -7.36
N VAL A 259 -3.61 2.17 -8.25
CA VAL A 259 -3.82 2.58 -9.63
C VAL A 259 -5.30 2.74 -9.95
N VAL A 260 -5.65 3.92 -10.46
CA VAL A 260 -7.02 4.35 -10.74
C VAL A 260 -7.24 4.38 -12.26
N TYR A 261 -7.23 3.22 -12.91
CA TYR A 261 -7.49 3.15 -14.36
C TYR A 261 -8.97 3.04 -14.71
N ASN A 262 -9.82 2.83 -13.71
CA ASN A 262 -11.26 2.65 -13.92
C ASN A 262 -12.00 3.94 -14.32
N HIS A 263 -11.46 5.11 -14.02
CA HIS A 263 -12.01 6.42 -14.41
C HIS A 263 -10.93 7.51 -14.50
N THR A 264 -11.31 8.70 -14.92
CA THR A 264 -10.48 9.91 -14.88
C THR A 264 -11.19 11.02 -14.12
N GLY A 265 -10.42 11.95 -13.54
CA GLY A 265 -10.95 13.11 -12.83
C GLY A 265 -11.79 14.09 -13.67
N ALA A 266 -11.69 14.01 -15.00
CA ALA A 266 -12.53 14.72 -15.95
C ALA A 266 -13.16 13.74 -16.93
N THR A 267 -14.24 14.13 -17.62
CA THR A 267 -14.88 13.32 -18.66
C THR A 267 -14.80 14.01 -20.02
N LEU A 268 -15.65 14.99 -20.29
CA LEU A 268 -15.71 15.71 -21.57
C LEU A 268 -14.42 16.48 -21.89
N ASP A 269 -13.79 17.04 -20.88
CA ASP A 269 -12.57 17.83 -20.96
C ASP A 269 -11.30 17.03 -20.54
N SER A 270 -11.41 15.70 -20.42
CA SER A 270 -10.24 14.86 -20.22
C SER A 270 -9.35 14.83 -21.46
N ASN A 271 -8.03 14.70 -21.27
CA ASN A 271 -7.08 14.55 -22.37
C ASN A 271 -7.43 13.38 -23.30
N LEU A 272 -7.96 12.29 -22.74
CA LEU A 272 -8.42 11.12 -23.51
C LEU A 272 -9.59 11.44 -24.43
N ASN A 273 -10.61 12.13 -23.91
CA ASN A 273 -11.80 12.47 -24.70
C ASN A 273 -11.55 13.61 -25.69
N LEU A 274 -10.68 14.57 -25.34
CA LEU A 274 -10.29 15.63 -26.25
C LEU A 274 -9.43 15.12 -27.42
N ALA A 275 -8.66 14.05 -27.22
CA ALA A 275 -7.87 13.41 -28.27
C ALA A 275 -8.74 12.49 -29.15
N VAL A 276 -9.61 11.68 -28.54
CA VAL A 276 -10.45 10.69 -29.23
C VAL A 276 -11.85 10.64 -28.57
N PRO A 277 -12.77 11.49 -28.96
CA PRO A 277 -14.10 11.56 -28.36
C PRO A 277 -14.81 10.19 -28.33
N ASP A 278 -15.47 9.92 -27.22
CA ASP A 278 -16.33 8.77 -26.97
C ASP A 278 -15.68 7.38 -27.05
N TYR A 279 -14.35 7.31 -27.18
CA TYR A 279 -13.67 6.03 -27.33
C TYR A 279 -13.18 5.44 -25.98
N TYR A 280 -12.59 6.25 -25.12
CA TYR A 280 -11.95 5.75 -23.91
C TYR A 280 -12.94 5.39 -22.81
N TYR A 281 -14.15 5.93 -22.87
CA TYR A 281 -15.18 5.74 -21.85
C TYR A 281 -16.32 4.85 -22.33
N ARG A 282 -16.87 4.04 -21.41
CA ARG A 282 -18.12 3.30 -21.68
C ARG A 282 -19.28 4.27 -21.78
N GLN A 283 -20.24 3.90 -22.58
CA GLN A 283 -21.48 4.64 -22.77
C GLN A 283 -22.65 3.78 -22.28
N ASN A 284 -23.62 4.41 -21.65
CA ASN A 284 -24.87 3.80 -21.27
C ASN A 284 -25.79 3.59 -22.50
N SER A 285 -26.93 2.93 -22.31
CA SER A 285 -27.88 2.63 -23.38
C SER A 285 -28.51 3.86 -24.05
N GLN A 286 -28.41 5.05 -23.44
CA GLN A 286 -28.88 6.31 -24.01
C GLN A 286 -27.77 7.09 -24.74
N GLY A 287 -26.57 6.57 -24.85
CA GLY A 287 -25.41 7.20 -25.49
C GLY A 287 -24.70 8.25 -24.66
N GLY A 288 -25.03 8.40 -23.35
CA GLY A 288 -24.29 9.19 -22.42
C GLY A 288 -23.17 8.37 -21.77
N PHE A 289 -22.23 9.04 -21.08
CA PHE A 289 -21.18 8.33 -20.36
C PHE A 289 -21.76 7.49 -19.22
N SER A 290 -21.27 6.27 -19.07
CA SER A 290 -21.58 5.43 -17.92
C SER A 290 -20.82 5.89 -16.66
N ASN A 291 -21.34 5.56 -15.50
CA ASN A 291 -20.83 6.01 -14.20
C ASN A 291 -20.69 4.85 -13.20
N GLY A 292 -20.20 3.72 -13.64
CA GLY A 292 -19.95 2.58 -12.75
C GLY A 292 -18.90 2.84 -11.67
N SER A 293 -18.08 3.90 -11.82
CA SER A 293 -17.15 4.35 -10.78
C SER A 293 -17.81 5.17 -9.66
N GLY A 294 -18.99 5.77 -9.93
CA GLY A 294 -19.56 6.79 -9.05
C GLY A 294 -18.91 8.19 -9.19
N CYS A 295 -17.85 8.32 -10.02
CA CYS A 295 -17.05 9.55 -10.20
C CYS A 295 -17.36 10.30 -11.50
N GLY A 296 -18.44 9.96 -12.20
CA GLY A 296 -18.92 10.66 -13.41
C GLY A 296 -18.55 10.00 -14.74
N ASN A 297 -17.65 9.03 -14.76
CA ASN A 297 -17.27 8.26 -15.92
C ASN A 297 -16.71 6.88 -15.54
N GLU A 298 -16.51 6.02 -16.51
CA GLU A 298 -15.76 4.78 -16.40
C GLU A 298 -15.03 4.47 -17.71
N THR A 299 -13.82 3.94 -17.63
CA THR A 299 -13.04 3.57 -18.81
C THR A 299 -13.49 2.24 -19.40
N ALA A 300 -13.38 2.10 -20.72
CA ALA A 300 -13.79 0.92 -21.46
C ALA A 300 -12.58 -0.02 -21.68
N SER A 301 -12.11 -0.71 -20.63
CA SER A 301 -10.90 -1.53 -20.68
C SER A 301 -10.94 -2.66 -21.72
N GLU A 302 -12.13 -3.13 -22.08
CA GLU A 302 -12.35 -4.11 -23.14
C GLU A 302 -12.00 -3.57 -24.54
N ARG A 303 -11.91 -2.25 -24.73
CA ARG A 303 -11.50 -1.63 -26.00
C ARG A 303 -9.99 -1.67 -26.14
N SER A 304 -9.50 -2.09 -27.27
CA SER A 304 -8.10 -2.41 -27.52
C SER A 304 -7.10 -1.30 -27.15
N MET A 305 -7.40 -0.02 -27.47
CA MET A 305 -6.48 1.08 -27.17
C MET A 305 -6.56 1.53 -25.70
N VAL A 306 -7.69 1.28 -25.03
CA VAL A 306 -7.81 1.49 -23.59
C VAL A 306 -7.01 0.42 -22.85
N ARG A 307 -7.19 -0.86 -23.22
CA ARG A 307 -6.37 -1.97 -22.69
C ARG A 307 -4.89 -1.71 -22.91
N LYS A 308 -4.51 -1.29 -24.13
CA LYS A 308 -3.11 -0.94 -24.43
C LYS A 308 -2.59 0.16 -23.50
N LEU A 309 -3.35 1.23 -23.29
CA LEU A 309 -2.95 2.33 -22.41
C LEU A 309 -2.71 1.82 -20.97
N ILE A 310 -3.61 1.00 -20.45
CA ILE A 310 -3.51 0.45 -19.09
C ILE A 310 -2.30 -0.50 -18.99
N VAL A 311 -2.15 -1.45 -19.91
CA VAL A 311 -1.04 -2.42 -19.90
C VAL A 311 0.31 -1.70 -20.05
N ASP A 312 0.41 -0.78 -21.02
CA ASP A 312 1.65 0.00 -21.23
C ASP A 312 2.02 0.82 -19.99
N SER A 313 1.03 1.42 -19.32
CA SER A 313 1.23 2.21 -18.11
C SER A 313 1.73 1.34 -16.94
N VAL A 314 1.09 0.21 -16.67
CA VAL A 314 1.52 -0.72 -15.60
C VAL A 314 2.94 -1.23 -15.86
N VAL A 315 3.24 -1.63 -17.11
CA VAL A 315 4.59 -2.08 -17.50
C VAL A 315 5.62 -0.96 -17.35
N TYR A 316 5.26 0.28 -17.67
CA TYR A 316 6.12 1.45 -17.50
C TYR A 316 6.47 1.68 -16.02
N TRP A 317 5.49 1.68 -15.13
CA TRP A 317 5.72 1.84 -13.69
C TRP A 317 6.58 0.71 -13.11
N ALA A 318 6.33 -0.53 -13.53
CA ALA A 318 7.13 -1.69 -13.08
C ALA A 318 8.59 -1.61 -13.53
N LYS A 319 8.87 -1.10 -14.76
CA LYS A 319 10.22 -1.05 -15.33
C LYS A 319 10.98 0.21 -14.95
N GLU A 320 10.32 1.36 -15.01
CA GLU A 320 10.97 2.67 -14.86
C GLU A 320 11.10 3.07 -13.39
N TYR A 321 10.12 2.67 -12.55
CA TYR A 321 10.09 3.02 -11.14
C TYR A 321 10.28 1.84 -10.20
N HIS A 322 10.57 0.66 -10.74
CA HIS A 322 10.79 -0.58 -9.99
C HIS A 322 9.63 -0.96 -9.05
N ILE A 323 8.40 -0.60 -9.41
CA ILE A 323 7.22 -0.89 -8.60
C ILE A 323 7.01 -2.40 -8.43
N ASP A 324 6.72 -2.83 -7.19
CA ASP A 324 6.62 -4.24 -6.78
C ASP A 324 5.20 -4.79 -6.78
N GLY A 325 4.22 -3.95 -7.02
CA GLY A 325 2.83 -4.39 -7.11
C GLY A 325 1.87 -3.27 -7.46
N PHE A 326 0.65 -3.66 -7.80
CA PHE A 326 -0.42 -2.74 -8.21
C PHE A 326 -1.73 -3.14 -7.53
N ARG A 327 -2.33 -2.18 -6.82
CA ARG A 327 -3.72 -2.29 -6.34
C ARG A 327 -4.63 -1.56 -7.30
N PHE A 328 -5.59 -2.26 -7.86
CA PHE A 328 -6.56 -1.67 -8.79
C PHE A 328 -7.78 -1.18 -8.04
N ASP A 329 -7.97 0.13 -8.04
CA ASP A 329 -9.19 0.79 -7.60
C ASP A 329 -10.36 0.30 -8.44
N LEU A 330 -11.50 -0.03 -7.81
CA LEU A 330 -12.69 -0.58 -8.46
C LEU A 330 -12.32 -1.57 -9.58
N MET A 331 -11.49 -2.57 -9.26
CA MET A 331 -11.01 -3.57 -10.23
C MET A 331 -12.16 -4.22 -11.00
N GLY A 332 -13.34 -4.33 -10.38
CA GLY A 332 -14.56 -4.85 -11.00
C GLY A 332 -15.06 -4.07 -12.22
N LEU A 333 -14.55 -2.87 -12.47
CA LEU A 333 -14.83 -2.11 -13.69
C LEU A 333 -13.91 -2.46 -14.87
N HIS A 334 -12.84 -3.22 -14.63
CA HIS A 334 -12.00 -3.75 -15.70
C HIS A 334 -12.51 -5.11 -16.17
N ASP A 335 -12.23 -5.43 -17.41
CA ASP A 335 -12.52 -6.77 -17.94
C ASP A 335 -11.42 -7.77 -17.57
N ILE A 336 -11.80 -9.05 -17.43
CA ILE A 336 -10.92 -10.16 -17.03
C ILE A 336 -9.72 -10.29 -17.97
N ASP A 337 -9.92 -10.10 -19.28
CA ASP A 337 -8.85 -10.27 -20.27
C ASP A 337 -7.79 -9.19 -20.13
N THR A 338 -8.18 -7.95 -19.79
CA THR A 338 -7.24 -6.87 -19.46
C THR A 338 -6.41 -7.24 -18.25
N MET A 339 -7.01 -7.72 -17.17
CA MET A 339 -6.28 -8.14 -15.97
C MET A 339 -5.30 -9.29 -16.24
N LYS A 340 -5.73 -10.29 -17.05
CA LYS A 340 -4.86 -11.40 -17.49
C LYS A 340 -3.70 -10.91 -18.36
N GLU A 341 -3.94 -9.95 -19.25
CA GLU A 341 -2.86 -9.38 -20.07
C GLU A 341 -1.85 -8.62 -19.22
N ILE A 342 -2.30 -7.82 -18.25
CA ILE A 342 -1.43 -7.16 -17.27
C ILE A 342 -0.55 -8.18 -16.54
N ARG A 343 -1.14 -9.25 -15.97
CA ARG A 343 -0.38 -10.28 -15.26
C ARG A 343 0.66 -10.93 -16.18
N THR A 344 0.25 -11.24 -17.41
CA THR A 344 1.13 -11.87 -18.41
C THR A 344 2.32 -10.98 -18.78
N GLU A 345 2.13 -9.68 -18.92
CA GLU A 345 3.22 -8.75 -19.24
C GLU A 345 4.12 -8.50 -18.03
N LEU A 346 3.57 -8.43 -16.82
CA LEU A 346 4.34 -8.30 -15.59
C LEU A 346 5.17 -9.57 -15.28
N ASP A 347 4.65 -10.77 -15.57
CA ASP A 347 5.38 -12.03 -15.41
C ASP A 347 6.67 -12.11 -16.25
N LYS A 348 6.75 -11.34 -17.35
CA LYS A 348 7.96 -11.23 -18.16
C LYS A 348 9.02 -10.33 -17.53
N ILE A 349 8.62 -9.49 -16.59
CA ILE A 349 9.51 -8.59 -15.84
C ILE A 349 9.92 -9.28 -14.55
N ASP A 350 8.93 -9.60 -13.71
CA ASP A 350 9.13 -10.24 -12.42
C ASP A 350 7.81 -10.86 -11.95
N ARG A 351 7.80 -12.17 -11.67
CA ARG A 351 6.62 -12.90 -11.21
C ARG A 351 6.20 -12.56 -9.80
N THR A 352 7.10 -11.95 -9.02
CA THR A 352 6.83 -11.55 -7.64
C THR A 352 6.11 -10.21 -7.53
N ILE A 353 5.86 -9.50 -8.65
CA ILE A 353 5.05 -8.29 -8.67
C ILE A 353 3.61 -8.67 -8.30
N LEU A 354 3.11 -8.07 -7.22
CA LEU A 354 1.76 -8.33 -6.72
C LEU A 354 0.69 -7.64 -7.57
N ILE A 355 -0.41 -8.31 -7.83
CA ILE A 355 -1.63 -7.71 -8.38
C ILE A 355 -2.80 -8.03 -7.46
N TYR A 356 -3.50 -7.01 -7.02
CA TYR A 356 -4.77 -7.15 -6.31
C TYR A 356 -5.65 -5.92 -6.50
N GLY A 357 -6.91 -6.02 -6.11
CA GLY A 357 -7.81 -4.87 -6.23
C GLY A 357 -9.17 -5.10 -5.64
N GLU A 358 -10.02 -4.09 -5.77
CA GLU A 358 -11.40 -4.14 -5.33
C GLU A 358 -12.23 -4.92 -6.34
N GLY A 359 -12.64 -6.13 -5.97
CA GLY A 359 -13.45 -7.00 -6.82
C GLY A 359 -14.93 -6.60 -6.89
N TRP A 360 -15.22 -5.29 -6.97
CA TRP A 360 -16.57 -4.70 -7.09
C TRP A 360 -16.54 -3.42 -7.92
N THR A 361 -17.73 -2.83 -8.13
CA THR A 361 -17.94 -1.55 -8.83
C THR A 361 -18.51 -0.52 -7.86
N GLY A 362 -18.35 0.77 -8.15
CA GLY A 362 -18.97 1.87 -7.40
C GLY A 362 -20.46 2.06 -7.72
N GLY A 363 -20.92 1.56 -8.87
CA GLY A 363 -22.30 1.65 -9.37
C GLY A 363 -22.56 0.71 -10.52
N ASP A 364 -23.66 0.89 -11.22
CA ASP A 364 -24.03 0.09 -12.37
C ASP A 364 -23.11 0.35 -13.56
N SER A 365 -22.59 -0.71 -14.17
CA SER A 365 -21.75 -0.68 -15.38
C SER A 365 -22.37 -1.45 -16.53
N PRO A 366 -22.21 -1.00 -17.78
CA PRO A 366 -22.58 -1.76 -18.96
C PRO A 366 -21.70 -2.98 -19.23
N LEU A 367 -20.54 -3.10 -18.57
CA LEU A 367 -19.71 -4.28 -18.66
C LEU A 367 -20.45 -5.48 -18.07
N SER A 368 -20.51 -6.57 -18.83
CA SER A 368 -21.20 -7.79 -18.37
C SER A 368 -20.54 -8.30 -17.07
N SER A 369 -21.35 -8.70 -16.11
CA SER A 369 -20.86 -9.31 -14.87
C SER A 369 -20.06 -10.60 -15.11
N GLU A 370 -20.19 -11.25 -16.25
CA GLU A 370 -19.40 -12.43 -16.63
C GLU A 370 -17.98 -12.04 -17.06
N ASP A 371 -17.82 -10.87 -17.66
CA ASP A 371 -16.54 -10.38 -18.17
C ASP A 371 -15.81 -9.47 -17.18
N ALA A 372 -16.51 -8.97 -16.17
CA ALA A 372 -15.99 -8.05 -15.17
C ALA A 372 -15.01 -8.75 -14.20
N ALA A 373 -13.96 -8.04 -13.79
CA ALA A 373 -12.96 -8.50 -12.82
C ALA A 373 -13.48 -8.40 -11.37
N ILE A 374 -14.73 -8.80 -11.16
CA ILE A 374 -15.34 -8.86 -9.82
C ILE A 374 -14.87 -10.06 -9.03
N LYS A 375 -14.93 -9.96 -7.70
CA LYS A 375 -14.54 -11.02 -6.73
C LYS A 375 -15.07 -12.40 -7.12
N ALA A 376 -16.35 -12.48 -7.50
CA ALA A 376 -17.00 -13.73 -7.89
C ALA A 376 -16.37 -14.42 -9.12
N ASN A 377 -15.58 -13.71 -9.90
CA ASN A 377 -14.89 -14.19 -11.09
C ASN A 377 -13.40 -14.50 -10.86
N THR A 378 -12.88 -14.36 -9.67
CA THR A 378 -11.45 -14.61 -9.37
C THR A 378 -11.02 -16.02 -9.79
N THR A 379 -11.90 -17.02 -9.67
CA THR A 379 -11.63 -18.38 -10.16
C THR A 379 -11.32 -18.47 -11.66
N LYS A 380 -11.76 -17.50 -12.47
CA LYS A 380 -11.47 -17.45 -13.92
C LYS A 380 -10.01 -17.10 -14.24
N TYR A 381 -9.26 -16.63 -13.27
CA TYR A 381 -7.81 -16.40 -13.41
C TYR A 381 -6.99 -17.70 -13.30
N GLY A 382 -7.61 -18.83 -12.92
CA GLY A 382 -6.87 -20.07 -12.64
C GLY A 382 -5.89 -19.83 -11.48
N ASN A 383 -4.62 -20.19 -11.68
CA ASN A 383 -3.57 -20.00 -10.69
C ASN A 383 -2.74 -18.70 -10.90
N MET A 384 -3.23 -17.75 -11.71
CA MET A 384 -2.60 -16.44 -11.83
C MET A 384 -2.70 -15.68 -10.50
N GLN A 385 -1.62 -15.02 -10.08
CA GLN A 385 -1.61 -14.14 -8.94
C GLN A 385 -2.32 -12.82 -9.30
N ILE A 386 -3.64 -12.81 -9.16
CA ILE A 386 -4.54 -11.66 -9.23
C ILE A 386 -5.52 -11.83 -8.08
N ALA A 387 -5.38 -11.02 -7.04
CA ALA A 387 -6.15 -11.14 -5.81
C ALA A 387 -7.29 -10.12 -5.75
N ALA A 388 -8.28 -10.41 -4.91
CA ALA A 388 -9.32 -9.46 -4.56
C ALA A 388 -9.37 -9.25 -3.04
N PHE A 389 -9.79 -8.06 -2.63
CA PHE A 389 -10.11 -7.77 -1.23
C PHE A 389 -11.29 -8.64 -0.78
N SER A 390 -11.15 -9.28 0.38
CA SER A 390 -12.21 -10.08 1.00
C SER A 390 -13.08 -9.20 1.89
N ASP A 391 -14.12 -8.63 1.31
CA ASP A 391 -15.16 -7.94 2.08
C ASP A 391 -15.95 -8.92 2.98
N ASP A 392 -15.88 -10.22 2.70
CA ASP A 392 -16.46 -11.28 3.54
C ASP A 392 -15.85 -11.23 4.96
N ILE A 393 -14.51 -11.37 5.06
CA ILE A 393 -13.83 -11.37 6.36
C ILE A 393 -13.88 -9.99 7.02
N ARG A 394 -13.73 -8.89 6.25
CA ARG A 394 -13.84 -7.53 6.78
C ARG A 394 -15.18 -7.31 7.50
N ASP A 395 -16.27 -7.63 6.82
CA ASP A 395 -17.62 -7.45 7.35
C ASP A 395 -17.96 -8.50 8.42
N GLY A 396 -17.39 -9.70 8.30
CA GLY A 396 -17.48 -10.75 9.30
C GLY A 396 -16.80 -10.41 10.63
N ILE A 397 -15.71 -9.64 10.59
CA ILE A 397 -14.99 -9.18 11.78
C ILE A 397 -15.77 -8.07 12.48
N LYS A 398 -16.02 -6.93 11.81
CA LYS A 398 -16.45 -5.68 12.44
C LYS A 398 -17.86 -5.21 12.07
N GLY A 399 -18.54 -5.91 11.16
CA GLY A 399 -19.84 -5.53 10.61
C GLY A 399 -19.74 -4.72 9.31
N HIS A 400 -20.84 -4.74 8.57
CA HIS A 400 -20.95 -4.16 7.24
C HIS A 400 -20.55 -2.68 7.22
N VAL A 401 -19.70 -2.28 6.26
CA VAL A 401 -19.12 -0.92 6.24
C VAL A 401 -20.13 0.18 5.96
N PHE A 402 -21.18 -0.09 5.19
CA PHE A 402 -22.28 0.86 4.93
C PHE A 402 -23.34 0.90 6.03
N SER A 403 -23.08 0.29 7.17
CA SER A 403 -23.92 0.36 8.37
C SER A 403 -23.05 0.62 9.58
N ALA A 404 -22.89 1.88 9.95
CA ALA A 404 -21.97 2.31 11.02
C ALA A 404 -22.18 1.56 12.35
N THR A 405 -23.42 1.17 12.66
CA THR A 405 -23.82 0.55 13.94
C THR A 405 -24.05 -0.97 13.84
N ALA A 406 -23.95 -1.60 12.65
CA ALA A 406 -24.12 -3.04 12.53
C ALA A 406 -22.94 -3.79 13.16
N PRO A 407 -23.18 -4.69 14.16
CA PRO A 407 -22.13 -5.51 14.75
C PRO A 407 -21.81 -6.75 13.90
N ALA A 408 -20.66 -7.37 14.18
CA ALA A 408 -20.32 -8.70 13.69
C ALA A 408 -19.54 -9.47 14.78
N PHE A 409 -18.69 -10.41 14.39
CA PHE A 409 -18.09 -11.37 15.30
C PHE A 409 -17.40 -10.72 16.52
N VAL A 410 -16.51 -9.75 16.33
CA VAL A 410 -15.69 -9.21 17.43
C VAL A 410 -16.43 -8.23 18.33
N ASN A 411 -17.53 -7.66 17.86
CA ASN A 411 -18.22 -6.53 18.52
C ASN A 411 -19.70 -6.79 18.83
N GLY A 412 -20.05 -8.06 19.13
CA GLY A 412 -21.32 -8.45 19.68
C GLY A 412 -22.38 -8.92 18.68
N GLY A 413 -22.02 -9.12 17.40
CA GLY A 413 -22.88 -9.78 16.42
C GLY A 413 -22.87 -11.30 16.58
N GLU A 414 -23.98 -11.95 16.24
CA GLU A 414 -24.10 -13.43 16.26
C GLU A 414 -24.23 -14.00 14.83
N GLY A 415 -23.76 -15.24 14.64
CA GLY A 415 -23.92 -15.99 13.38
C GLY A 415 -22.88 -15.69 12.32
N PHE A 416 -21.72 -15.15 12.72
CA PHE A 416 -20.60 -14.84 11.82
C PHE A 416 -19.49 -15.92 11.84
N GLU A 417 -19.64 -16.99 12.58
CA GLU A 417 -18.63 -18.05 12.76
C GLU A 417 -18.19 -18.61 11.40
N GLU A 418 -19.15 -18.92 10.51
CA GLU A 418 -18.85 -19.47 9.18
C GLU A 418 -18.18 -18.42 8.27
N THR A 419 -18.50 -17.14 8.44
CA THR A 419 -17.82 -16.05 7.73
C THR A 419 -16.36 -15.91 8.18
N ILE A 420 -16.09 -16.04 9.48
CA ILE A 420 -14.72 -16.05 10.02
C ILE A 420 -13.97 -17.28 9.53
N LYS A 421 -14.57 -18.49 9.57
CA LYS A 421 -13.96 -19.70 9.02
C LYS A 421 -13.62 -19.55 7.52
N PHE A 422 -14.52 -18.94 6.75
CA PHE A 422 -14.32 -18.68 5.33
C PHE A 422 -13.12 -17.74 5.08
N GLY A 423 -12.98 -16.69 5.90
CA GLY A 423 -11.80 -15.81 5.85
C GLY A 423 -10.51 -16.51 6.27
N ILE A 424 -10.56 -17.36 7.32
CA ILE A 424 -9.40 -18.15 7.79
C ILE A 424 -8.83 -19.01 6.67
N VAL A 425 -9.66 -19.62 5.84
CA VAL A 425 -9.21 -20.44 4.68
C VAL A 425 -8.99 -19.61 3.41
N ALA A 426 -8.88 -18.28 3.52
CA ALA A 426 -8.62 -17.34 2.41
C ALA A 426 -9.64 -17.47 1.25
N ALA A 427 -10.91 -17.65 1.58
CA ALA A 427 -12.00 -17.80 0.61
C ALA A 427 -11.80 -18.94 -0.41
N THR A 428 -10.92 -19.89 -0.11
CA THR A 428 -10.70 -21.10 -0.89
C THR A 428 -11.69 -22.19 -0.53
N GLU A 429 -11.76 -23.23 -1.34
CA GLU A 429 -12.66 -24.35 -1.08
C GLU A 429 -12.22 -25.16 0.16
N ASN A 430 -13.14 -25.33 1.12
CA ASN A 430 -12.93 -26.13 2.32
C ASN A 430 -14.22 -26.80 2.75
N SER A 431 -14.17 -28.12 2.97
CA SER A 431 -15.35 -28.94 3.30
C SER A 431 -15.94 -28.67 4.69
N GLN A 432 -15.23 -27.98 5.57
CA GLN A 432 -15.67 -27.63 6.91
C GLN A 432 -16.31 -26.22 6.99
N VAL A 433 -16.50 -25.53 5.86
CA VAL A 433 -17.18 -24.23 5.78
C VAL A 433 -18.58 -24.40 5.23
N ASP A 434 -19.59 -23.96 5.98
CA ASP A 434 -20.96 -23.87 5.51
C ASP A 434 -21.19 -22.56 4.75
N TYR A 435 -20.97 -22.59 3.43
CA TYR A 435 -21.09 -21.41 2.57
C TYR A 435 -22.47 -20.76 2.59
N SER A 436 -23.52 -21.49 3.01
CA SER A 436 -24.87 -20.92 3.09
C SER A 436 -25.02 -19.87 4.21
N LYS A 437 -24.05 -19.80 5.13
CA LYS A 437 -24.00 -18.88 6.27
C LYS A 437 -22.91 -17.84 6.17
N VAL A 438 -22.17 -17.80 5.07
CA VAL A 438 -21.16 -16.75 4.81
C VAL A 438 -21.85 -15.45 4.43
N ALA A 439 -21.42 -14.33 5.02
CA ALA A 439 -22.14 -13.05 4.93
C ALA A 439 -22.28 -12.51 3.51
N ASN A 440 -21.19 -12.39 2.73
CA ASN A 440 -21.17 -11.77 1.41
C ASN A 440 -20.89 -12.76 0.27
N GLY A 441 -21.02 -14.06 0.53
CA GLY A 441 -20.72 -15.11 -0.44
C GLY A 441 -21.51 -16.39 -0.19
N THR A 442 -21.68 -17.19 -1.24
CA THR A 442 -22.37 -18.48 -1.17
C THR A 442 -21.51 -19.65 -1.66
N LYS A 443 -20.25 -19.38 -1.97
CA LYS A 443 -19.25 -20.35 -2.46
C LYS A 443 -17.83 -19.78 -2.32
N ALA A 444 -16.82 -20.65 -2.38
CA ALA A 444 -15.44 -20.24 -2.56
C ALA A 444 -15.29 -19.43 -3.86
N TRP A 445 -14.49 -18.36 -3.81
CA TRP A 445 -14.23 -17.53 -4.97
C TRP A 445 -12.74 -17.41 -5.31
N ALA A 446 -11.83 -17.90 -4.44
CA ALA A 446 -10.41 -17.98 -4.72
C ALA A 446 -10.00 -19.44 -5.02
N ASN A 447 -9.14 -19.66 -6.02
CA ASN A 447 -8.55 -20.97 -6.29
C ASN A 447 -7.36 -21.24 -5.39
N GLN A 448 -6.64 -20.19 -5.00
CA GLN A 448 -5.44 -20.25 -4.18
C GLN A 448 -5.46 -19.14 -3.13
N PRO A 449 -4.86 -19.34 -1.94
CA PRO A 449 -4.88 -18.35 -0.87
C PRO A 449 -4.23 -17.01 -1.25
N TYR A 450 -3.25 -17.00 -2.13
CA TYR A 450 -2.63 -15.76 -2.62
C TYR A 450 -3.54 -14.92 -3.56
N GLN A 451 -4.78 -15.35 -3.79
CA GLN A 451 -5.80 -14.58 -4.52
C GLN A 451 -6.74 -13.82 -3.58
N THR A 452 -6.44 -13.80 -2.28
CA THR A 452 -7.28 -13.18 -1.26
C THR A 452 -6.46 -12.20 -0.42
N ILE A 453 -6.97 -10.96 -0.30
CA ILE A 453 -6.47 -9.95 0.64
C ILE A 453 -7.40 -9.94 1.86
N ASN A 454 -6.88 -10.37 3.02
CA ASN A 454 -7.60 -10.34 4.29
C ASN A 454 -7.28 -9.06 5.07
N TYR A 455 -8.31 -8.37 5.54
CA TYR A 455 -8.19 -7.08 6.21
C TYR A 455 -9.35 -6.78 7.14
N ALA A 456 -9.14 -5.88 8.09
CA ALA A 456 -10.20 -5.37 8.97
C ALA A 456 -10.63 -3.96 8.58
N SER A 457 -9.71 -3.10 8.14
CA SER A 457 -10.02 -1.76 7.64
C SER A 457 -9.07 -1.32 6.52
N ALA A 458 -9.46 -0.30 5.77
CA ALA A 458 -8.72 0.38 4.74
C ALA A 458 -8.99 1.88 4.83
N HIS A 459 -8.48 2.68 3.86
CA HIS A 459 -8.72 4.12 3.84
C HIS A 459 -10.20 4.52 3.74
N ASP A 460 -11.01 3.70 3.05
CA ASP A 460 -12.46 3.89 2.90
C ASP A 460 -13.25 3.54 4.17
N ASN A 461 -14.35 4.25 4.38
CA ASN A 461 -15.27 4.09 5.50
C ASN A 461 -14.62 4.43 6.87
N LEU A 462 -15.27 4.05 7.97
CA LEU A 462 -14.73 4.26 9.31
C LEU A 462 -13.44 3.44 9.51
N THR A 463 -12.45 4.01 10.20
CA THR A 463 -11.32 3.23 10.69
C THR A 463 -11.81 2.07 11.55
N LEU A 464 -10.98 1.06 11.80
CA LEU A 464 -11.36 -0.05 12.70
C LEU A 464 -11.78 0.49 14.08
N TRP A 465 -10.95 1.37 14.65
CA TRP A 465 -11.23 1.99 15.95
C TRP A 465 -12.53 2.75 16.00
N ASP A 466 -12.79 3.61 15.01
CA ASP A 466 -14.00 4.42 14.95
C ASP A 466 -15.26 3.56 14.75
N LYS A 467 -15.16 2.50 13.94
CA LYS A 467 -16.24 1.53 13.72
C LYS A 467 -16.59 0.79 15.00
N LEU A 468 -15.59 0.29 15.74
CA LEU A 468 -15.80 -0.44 16.99
C LEU A 468 -16.46 0.44 18.05
N GLN A 469 -16.02 1.69 18.18
CA GLN A 469 -16.65 2.66 19.10
C GLN A 469 -18.08 3.04 18.67
N THR A 470 -18.30 3.25 17.36
CA THR A 470 -19.65 3.59 16.85
C THR A 470 -20.64 2.46 17.07
N THR A 471 -20.20 1.22 16.86
CA THR A 471 -21.05 0.04 17.07
C THR A 471 -21.32 -0.22 18.56
N ASN A 472 -20.34 0.04 19.42
CA ASN A 472 -20.39 -0.24 20.86
C ASN A 472 -20.21 1.05 21.70
N PRO A 473 -21.15 2.00 21.64
CA PRO A 473 -20.98 3.33 22.24
C PRO A 473 -20.92 3.35 23.78
N ASN A 474 -21.25 2.24 24.43
CA ASN A 474 -21.17 2.09 25.88
C ASN A 474 -19.99 1.20 26.32
N ALA A 475 -19.20 0.67 25.40
CA ALA A 475 -18.03 -0.11 25.73
C ALA A 475 -16.94 0.78 26.34
N SER A 476 -16.23 0.25 27.32
CA SER A 476 -15.01 0.88 27.83
C SER A 476 -13.90 0.86 26.75
N GLU A 477 -12.92 1.72 26.93
CA GLU A 477 -11.76 1.75 26.02
C GLU A 477 -11.02 0.39 26.02
N GLU A 478 -10.93 -0.28 27.17
CA GLU A 478 -10.34 -1.61 27.29
C GLU A 478 -11.12 -2.66 26.47
N GLU A 479 -12.44 -2.64 26.51
CA GLU A 479 -13.28 -3.53 25.69
C GLU A 479 -13.07 -3.26 24.18
N VAL A 480 -12.96 -2.00 23.76
CA VAL A 480 -12.66 -1.64 22.35
C VAL A 480 -11.27 -2.11 21.95
N LEU A 481 -10.27 -2.02 22.85
CA LEU A 481 -8.92 -2.54 22.61
C LEU A 481 -8.92 -4.07 22.44
N LEU A 482 -9.69 -4.82 23.23
CA LEU A 482 -9.82 -6.28 23.07
C LEU A 482 -10.46 -6.63 21.72
N MET A 483 -11.51 -5.90 21.30
CA MET A 483 -12.11 -6.09 19.98
C MET A 483 -11.12 -5.80 18.85
N ASN A 484 -10.28 -4.76 18.97
CA ASN A 484 -9.24 -4.42 18.01
C ASN A 484 -8.16 -5.51 17.95
N LYS A 485 -7.65 -5.95 19.09
CA LYS A 485 -6.67 -7.06 19.19
C LYS A 485 -7.19 -8.35 18.56
N MET A 486 -8.47 -8.70 18.79
CA MET A 486 -9.08 -9.87 18.18
C MET A 486 -9.21 -9.72 16.66
N SER A 487 -9.57 -8.52 16.18
CA SER A 487 -9.62 -8.24 14.74
C SER A 487 -8.26 -8.47 14.07
N ALA A 488 -7.19 -7.97 14.69
CA ALA A 488 -5.82 -8.21 14.23
C ALA A 488 -5.46 -9.70 14.27
N ALA A 489 -5.75 -10.39 15.38
CA ALA A 489 -5.44 -11.82 15.52
C ALA A 489 -6.13 -12.64 14.41
N ILE A 490 -7.40 -12.36 14.10
CA ILE A 490 -8.11 -13.03 13.00
C ILE A 490 -7.39 -12.79 11.67
N VAL A 491 -7.02 -11.54 11.34
CA VAL A 491 -6.34 -11.22 10.07
C VAL A 491 -4.98 -11.90 9.97
N TYR A 492 -4.13 -11.81 11.01
CA TYR A 492 -2.75 -12.29 10.95
C TYR A 492 -2.59 -13.81 11.14
N THR A 493 -3.59 -14.49 11.67
CA THR A 493 -3.58 -15.98 11.76
C THR A 493 -4.38 -16.66 10.66
N SER A 494 -5.09 -15.89 9.81
CA SER A 494 -5.78 -16.41 8.61
C SER A 494 -4.79 -16.67 7.48
N GLN A 495 -5.12 -17.62 6.62
CA GLN A 495 -4.42 -17.83 5.34
C GLN A 495 -4.68 -16.66 4.39
N GLY A 496 -3.94 -16.58 3.26
CA GLY A 496 -4.04 -15.46 2.32
C GLY A 496 -3.03 -14.34 2.63
N ILE A 497 -3.27 -13.15 2.10
CA ILE A 497 -2.36 -12.00 2.23
C ILE A 497 -2.96 -11.01 3.24
N PRO A 498 -2.33 -10.76 4.39
CA PRO A 498 -2.82 -9.79 5.36
C PRO A 498 -2.54 -8.36 4.93
N PHE A 499 -3.49 -7.49 5.25
CA PHE A 499 -3.45 -6.08 4.94
C PHE A 499 -3.98 -5.28 6.13
N MET A 500 -3.37 -4.13 6.41
CA MET A 500 -3.81 -3.20 7.45
C MET A 500 -3.74 -1.76 6.99
N GLN A 501 -4.64 -0.92 7.50
CA GLN A 501 -4.61 0.52 7.33
C GLN A 501 -3.55 1.13 8.25
N ALA A 502 -2.77 2.12 7.76
CA ALA A 502 -1.78 2.84 8.56
C ALA A 502 -2.39 3.41 9.85
N GLY A 503 -1.78 3.08 10.99
CA GLY A 503 -2.20 3.51 12.31
C GLY A 503 -3.27 2.62 12.97
N GLU A 504 -3.76 1.58 12.31
CA GLU A 504 -4.68 0.60 12.91
C GLU A 504 -4.06 -0.03 14.16
N GLU A 505 -2.76 -0.25 14.15
CA GLU A 505 -1.95 -0.85 15.22
C GLU A 505 -1.74 0.07 16.43
N PHE A 506 -2.17 1.32 16.36
CA PHE A 506 -2.25 2.25 17.49
C PHE A 506 -3.55 3.06 17.48
N ALA A 507 -4.65 2.37 17.13
CA ALA A 507 -6.02 2.86 17.25
C ALA A 507 -6.29 4.16 16.48
N ARG A 508 -5.86 4.24 15.20
CA ARG A 508 -6.11 5.41 14.33
C ARG A 508 -7.59 5.79 14.33
N THR A 509 -7.84 7.09 14.48
CA THR A 509 -9.16 7.69 14.44
C THR A 509 -9.21 8.87 13.47
N LYS A 510 -10.35 9.11 12.85
CA LYS A 510 -10.61 10.24 11.95
C LYS A 510 -11.79 11.06 12.50
N ILE A 511 -11.47 12.07 13.29
CA ILE A 511 -12.48 12.88 14.01
C ILE A 511 -12.66 14.23 13.31
N ASN A 512 -13.90 14.55 12.95
CA ASN A 512 -14.31 15.85 12.46
C ASN A 512 -14.23 16.93 13.56
N PRO A 513 -14.15 18.24 13.19
CA PRO A 513 -14.13 19.32 14.16
C PRO A 513 -15.34 19.39 15.11
N ASP A 514 -16.46 18.77 14.75
CA ASP A 514 -17.67 18.66 15.58
C ASP A 514 -17.66 17.44 16.52
N GLY A 515 -16.61 16.63 16.48
CA GLY A 515 -16.45 15.45 17.31
C GLY A 515 -17.04 14.15 16.71
N SER A 516 -17.68 14.20 15.56
CA SER A 516 -18.16 13.00 14.86
C SER A 516 -17.01 12.28 14.16
N PHE A 517 -17.14 10.96 13.95
CA PHE A 517 -16.21 10.19 13.14
C PHE A 517 -16.45 10.44 11.65
N ASN A 518 -15.37 10.52 10.88
CA ASN A 518 -15.44 10.76 9.44
C ASN A 518 -15.33 9.43 8.68
N GLU A 519 -16.40 9.02 8.01
CA GLU A 519 -16.45 7.79 7.21
C GLU A 519 -15.99 7.98 5.76
N ASN A 520 -15.86 9.24 5.28
CA ASN A 520 -15.44 9.55 3.92
C ASN A 520 -14.55 10.79 3.89
N SER A 521 -13.29 10.61 4.26
CA SER A 521 -12.35 11.70 4.51
C SER A 521 -11.50 12.09 3.29
N TYR A 522 -11.90 11.72 2.05
CA TYR A 522 -11.10 11.88 0.83
C TYR A 522 -10.60 13.31 0.57
N ASN A 523 -11.34 14.32 1.03
CA ASN A 523 -10.99 15.74 0.91
C ASN A 523 -11.03 16.47 2.27
N ALA A 524 -11.02 15.73 3.38
CA ALA A 524 -10.96 16.31 4.71
C ALA A 524 -9.55 16.87 5.00
N PRO A 525 -9.41 17.84 5.91
CA PRO A 525 -8.11 18.45 6.18
C PRO A 525 -7.13 17.48 6.87
N ASP A 526 -5.84 17.85 6.87
CA ASP A 526 -4.78 17.11 7.57
C ASP A 526 -5.12 16.77 9.02
N SER A 527 -5.86 17.65 9.73
CA SER A 527 -6.26 17.39 11.13
C SER A 527 -7.16 16.17 11.31
N VAL A 528 -7.81 15.71 10.23
CA VAL A 528 -8.65 14.49 10.21
C VAL A 528 -7.85 13.29 9.72
N ASN A 529 -7.03 13.50 8.66
CA ASN A 529 -6.40 12.41 7.93
C ASN A 529 -5.00 12.01 8.43
N LYS A 530 -4.25 12.94 9.03
CA LYS A 530 -2.87 12.69 9.47
C LYS A 530 -2.76 11.47 10.38
N ILE A 531 -1.64 10.76 10.30
CA ILE A 531 -1.26 9.79 11.30
C ILE A 531 -0.85 10.56 12.56
N ASP A 532 -1.63 10.44 13.63
CA ASP A 532 -1.28 11.00 14.94
C ASP A 532 -0.29 10.10 15.66
N TRP A 533 0.99 10.38 15.50
CA TRP A 533 2.07 9.56 16.06
C TRP A 533 2.07 9.50 17.61
N LYS A 534 1.44 10.45 18.30
CA LYS A 534 1.32 10.39 19.79
C LYS A 534 0.53 9.17 20.23
N ARG A 535 -0.44 8.73 19.42
CA ARG A 535 -1.24 7.54 19.72
C ARG A 535 -0.39 6.27 19.81
N LYS A 536 0.75 6.20 19.11
CA LYS A 536 1.69 5.08 19.25
C LYS A 536 2.25 4.96 20.67
N VAL A 537 2.41 6.07 21.39
CA VAL A 537 2.81 6.06 22.82
C VAL A 537 1.62 5.69 23.69
N GLU A 538 0.47 6.30 23.44
CA GLU A 538 -0.77 6.09 24.19
C GLU A 538 -1.26 4.63 24.10
N TYR A 539 -1.18 4.03 22.91
CA TYR A 539 -1.60 2.66 22.61
C TYR A 539 -0.41 1.73 22.34
N SER A 540 0.68 1.90 23.07
CA SER A 540 1.91 1.11 22.90
C SER A 540 1.68 -0.40 23.03
N ASP A 541 0.78 -0.82 23.93
CA ASP A 541 0.45 -2.23 24.11
C ASP A 541 -0.27 -2.82 22.90
N LEU A 542 -1.16 -2.04 22.25
CA LEU A 542 -1.79 -2.46 21.01
C LEU A 542 -0.76 -2.57 19.89
N ASN A 543 0.13 -1.57 19.75
CA ASN A 543 1.21 -1.60 18.77
C ASN A 543 2.13 -2.83 18.96
N ASN A 544 2.48 -3.15 20.18
CA ASN A 544 3.29 -4.34 20.48
C ASN A 544 2.54 -5.64 20.18
N TYR A 545 1.22 -5.67 20.38
CA TYR A 545 0.38 -6.82 20.04
C TYR A 545 0.39 -7.09 18.53
N TYR A 546 0.20 -6.06 17.69
CA TYR A 546 0.31 -6.18 16.22
C TYR A 546 1.70 -6.63 15.80
N LYS A 547 2.75 -6.04 16.36
CA LYS A 547 4.15 -6.45 16.12
C LYS A 547 4.37 -7.92 16.44
N GLY A 548 3.82 -8.40 17.55
CA GLY A 548 3.90 -9.80 17.96
C GLY A 548 3.17 -10.74 17.00
N LEU A 549 1.96 -10.39 16.55
CA LEU A 549 1.20 -11.17 15.55
C LEU A 549 1.93 -11.24 14.20
N ILE A 550 2.52 -10.12 13.76
CA ILE A 550 3.31 -10.08 12.52
C ILE A 550 4.55 -10.96 12.66
N SER A 551 5.24 -10.91 13.80
CA SER A 551 6.39 -11.77 14.10
C SER A 551 6.00 -13.25 14.08
N LEU A 552 4.89 -13.61 14.74
CA LEU A 552 4.32 -14.95 14.74
C LEU A 552 4.08 -15.47 13.31
N ARG A 553 3.36 -14.69 12.50
CA ARG A 553 3.06 -15.06 11.11
C ARG A 553 4.33 -15.23 10.26
N LYS A 554 5.30 -14.34 10.39
CA LYS A 554 6.56 -14.40 9.63
C LYS A 554 7.42 -15.60 10.03
N SER A 555 7.40 -15.98 11.29
CA SER A 555 8.21 -17.09 11.81
C SER A 555 7.62 -18.46 11.44
N HIS A 556 6.29 -18.56 11.27
CA HIS A 556 5.59 -19.84 11.13
C HIS A 556 4.84 -19.95 9.79
N LYS A 557 5.26 -20.92 8.95
CA LYS A 557 4.67 -21.17 7.62
C LYS A 557 3.23 -21.63 7.69
N SER A 558 2.84 -22.25 8.79
CA SER A 558 1.47 -22.72 9.04
C SER A 558 0.42 -21.62 8.90
N PHE A 559 0.77 -20.34 9.15
CA PHE A 559 -0.13 -19.21 9.00
C PHE A 559 -0.15 -18.62 7.58
N ARG A 560 0.70 -19.08 6.66
CA ARG A 560 0.88 -18.48 5.33
C ARG A 560 1.09 -19.54 4.24
N MET A 561 0.30 -20.62 4.33
CA MET A 561 0.28 -21.65 3.30
C MET A 561 -0.07 -21.04 1.94
N ASN A 562 0.62 -21.51 0.90
CA ASN A 562 0.53 -20.91 -0.43
C ASN A 562 -0.39 -21.68 -1.39
N THR A 563 -0.92 -22.81 -0.99
CA THR A 563 -1.85 -23.61 -1.80
C THR A 563 -3.12 -24.01 -1.03
N THR A 564 -4.21 -24.13 -1.77
CA THR A 564 -5.49 -24.63 -1.24
C THR A 564 -5.36 -26.06 -0.75
N GLU A 565 -4.53 -26.88 -1.40
CA GLU A 565 -4.25 -28.25 -0.98
C GLU A 565 -3.59 -28.32 0.39
N ASP A 566 -2.60 -27.46 0.65
CA ASP A 566 -1.95 -27.36 1.96
C ASP A 566 -2.97 -26.98 3.04
N ILE A 567 -3.85 -26.01 2.77
CA ILE A 567 -4.89 -25.58 3.71
C ILE A 567 -5.84 -26.74 4.00
N GLN A 568 -6.33 -27.45 2.98
CA GLN A 568 -7.27 -28.56 3.14
C GLN A 568 -6.67 -29.74 3.93
N ASN A 569 -5.39 -29.98 3.77
CA ASN A 569 -4.69 -31.07 4.44
C ASN A 569 -4.33 -30.73 5.89
N ASN A 570 -3.89 -29.49 6.15
CA ASN A 570 -3.21 -29.13 7.39
C ASN A 570 -4.00 -28.18 8.30
N LEU A 571 -5.12 -27.58 7.85
CA LEU A 571 -6.00 -26.77 8.68
C LEU A 571 -7.28 -27.54 8.97
N LYS A 572 -7.63 -27.67 10.27
CA LYS A 572 -8.85 -28.37 10.71
C LYS A 572 -9.62 -27.53 11.72
N PHE A 573 -10.88 -27.21 11.44
CA PHE A 573 -11.75 -26.57 12.42
C PHE A 573 -12.17 -27.55 13.48
N ILE A 574 -12.21 -27.10 14.72
CA ILE A 574 -12.69 -27.83 15.88
C ILE A 574 -14.17 -27.54 16.02
N ASP A 575 -14.98 -28.60 16.19
CA ASP A 575 -16.40 -28.43 16.47
C ASP A 575 -16.59 -27.84 17.87
N VAL A 576 -17.22 -26.69 17.95
CA VAL A 576 -17.59 -25.99 19.18
C VAL A 576 -19.08 -25.71 19.17
N GLU A 577 -19.76 -25.94 20.32
CA GLU A 577 -21.22 -25.77 20.44
C GLU A 577 -21.61 -24.32 20.75
N ASP A 578 -20.70 -23.56 21.34
CA ASP A 578 -20.93 -22.16 21.72
C ASP A 578 -20.93 -21.23 20.49
N LYS A 579 -21.87 -20.27 20.46
CA LYS A 579 -21.87 -19.18 19.49
C LYS A 579 -20.71 -18.24 19.76
N ASN A 580 -20.33 -17.45 18.75
CA ASN A 580 -19.24 -16.48 18.81
C ASN A 580 -17.92 -17.08 19.33
N LEU A 581 -17.70 -18.34 19.00
CA LEU A 581 -16.49 -19.11 19.29
C LEU A 581 -16.03 -19.80 18.01
N VAL A 582 -14.78 -19.60 17.63
CA VAL A 582 -14.15 -20.27 16.48
C VAL A 582 -12.83 -20.86 16.94
N ALA A 583 -12.60 -22.13 16.64
CA ALA A 583 -11.36 -22.82 16.98
C ALA A 583 -10.88 -23.68 15.80
N TYR A 584 -9.57 -23.72 15.59
CA TYR A 584 -8.96 -24.56 14.57
C TYR A 584 -7.53 -24.95 14.94
N THR A 585 -7.02 -25.98 14.29
CA THR A 585 -5.64 -26.43 14.39
C THR A 585 -4.93 -26.33 13.05
N LEU A 586 -3.61 -26.20 13.12
CA LEU A 586 -2.68 -26.23 11.99
C LEU A 586 -1.66 -27.33 12.27
N ASP A 587 -1.49 -28.25 11.28
CA ASP A 587 -0.41 -29.24 11.27
C ASP A 587 0.79 -28.62 10.52
N GLY A 588 1.83 -28.28 11.26
CA GLY A 588 3.04 -27.65 10.72
C GLY A 588 4.03 -28.64 10.11
N THR A 589 3.93 -29.93 10.46
CA THR A 589 4.91 -30.96 10.03
C THR A 589 5.01 -31.06 8.51
N ASN A 590 3.88 -31.00 7.82
CA ASN A 590 3.80 -31.18 6.37
C ASN A 590 4.17 -29.92 5.58
N VAL A 591 4.14 -28.75 6.21
CA VAL A 591 4.46 -27.45 5.56
C VAL A 591 5.87 -26.98 5.89
N GLY A 592 6.60 -27.77 6.71
CA GLY A 592 7.99 -27.44 7.10
C GLY A 592 8.07 -26.30 8.11
N ASP A 593 7.09 -26.23 9.01
CA ASP A 593 7.11 -25.33 10.16
C ASP A 593 7.97 -25.92 11.28
N SER A 594 8.47 -25.07 12.17
CA SER A 594 9.22 -25.48 13.37
C SER A 594 8.28 -25.99 14.48
N TRP A 595 6.98 -25.62 14.45
CA TRP A 595 5.96 -26.11 15.36
C TRP A 595 5.09 -27.19 14.70
N ASP A 596 4.97 -28.34 15.34
CA ASP A 596 4.25 -29.49 14.77
C ASP A 596 2.74 -29.27 14.77
N ASN A 597 2.19 -28.78 15.89
CA ASN A 597 0.76 -28.49 16.00
C ASN A 597 0.53 -27.12 16.66
N ILE A 598 -0.33 -26.34 16.03
CA ILE A 598 -0.75 -25.03 16.52
C ILE A 598 -2.27 -25.06 16.66
N ALA A 599 -2.80 -24.55 17.77
CA ALA A 599 -4.22 -24.32 17.95
C ALA A 599 -4.51 -22.82 18.05
N VAL A 600 -5.57 -22.36 17.39
CA VAL A 600 -6.02 -20.97 17.43
C VAL A 600 -7.47 -20.96 17.89
N VAL A 601 -7.79 -20.09 18.83
CA VAL A 601 -9.16 -19.94 19.37
C VAL A 601 -9.54 -18.47 19.49
N PHE A 602 -10.68 -18.10 18.96
CA PHE A 602 -11.30 -16.79 19.08
C PHE A 602 -12.57 -16.90 19.91
N ASN A 603 -12.57 -16.33 21.11
CA ASN A 603 -13.75 -16.23 21.97
C ASN A 603 -14.27 -14.78 21.97
N ALA A 604 -15.25 -14.49 21.15
CA ALA A 604 -15.91 -13.17 21.10
C ALA A 604 -17.10 -13.04 22.06
N ASN A 605 -17.26 -13.98 22.99
CA ASN A 605 -18.26 -13.90 24.06
C ASN A 605 -17.80 -12.97 25.20
N ASN A 606 -18.76 -12.43 25.93
CA ASN A 606 -18.52 -11.63 27.15
C ASN A 606 -18.25 -12.48 28.41
N GLU A 607 -18.06 -13.80 28.24
CA GLU A 607 -17.72 -14.75 29.28
C GLU A 607 -16.67 -15.73 28.80
N ALA A 608 -15.95 -16.32 29.74
CA ALA A 608 -14.95 -17.35 29.40
C ALA A 608 -15.61 -18.61 28.85
N LYS A 609 -14.96 -19.26 27.89
CA LYS A 609 -15.42 -20.52 27.25
C LYS A 609 -14.35 -21.59 27.39
N GLU A 610 -14.79 -22.84 27.57
CA GLU A 610 -13.91 -24.01 27.59
C GLU A 610 -13.89 -24.66 26.21
N VAL A 611 -12.71 -24.91 25.66
CA VAL A 611 -12.48 -25.59 24.40
C VAL A 611 -11.65 -26.84 24.66
N THR A 612 -12.02 -27.96 24.07
CA THR A 612 -11.22 -29.18 24.09
C THR A 612 -10.35 -29.25 22.85
N LEU A 613 -9.04 -29.15 23.01
CA LEU A 613 -8.05 -29.22 21.93
C LEU A 613 -7.59 -30.66 21.72
N PRO A 614 -7.18 -31.05 20.50
CA PRO A 614 -6.53 -32.34 20.25
C PRO A 614 -5.09 -32.29 20.82
N GLY A 615 -4.76 -33.18 21.75
CA GLY A 615 -3.46 -33.18 22.46
C GLY A 615 -3.62 -32.90 23.94
N GLU A 616 -2.53 -32.96 24.68
CA GLU A 616 -2.61 -32.91 26.14
C GLU A 616 -1.91 -31.71 26.80
N ASP A 617 -0.82 -31.21 26.25
CA ASP A 617 -0.06 -30.12 26.85
C ASP A 617 0.22 -29.00 25.84
N TRP A 618 -0.07 -27.78 26.21
CA TRP A 618 -0.02 -26.62 25.31
C TRP A 618 0.79 -25.46 25.91
N VAL A 619 1.54 -24.77 25.05
CA VAL A 619 2.21 -23.49 25.36
C VAL A 619 1.42 -22.36 24.74
N VAL A 620 1.00 -21.38 25.52
CA VAL A 620 0.31 -20.17 25.04
C VAL A 620 1.36 -19.18 24.57
N VAL A 621 1.23 -18.67 23.35
CA VAL A 621 2.09 -17.65 22.74
C VAL A 621 1.32 -16.38 22.37
N VAL A 622 -0.01 -16.43 22.31
CA VAL A 622 -0.89 -15.26 22.19
C VAL A 622 -2.01 -15.39 23.22
N ASP A 623 -2.22 -14.34 24.00
CA ASP A 623 -3.32 -14.20 24.94
C ASP A 623 -4.01 -12.83 24.80
N GLN A 624 -4.84 -12.42 25.74
CA GLN A 624 -5.51 -11.13 25.67
C GLN A 624 -4.56 -9.91 25.79
N ASN A 625 -3.37 -10.10 26.36
CA ASN A 625 -2.43 -9.00 26.63
C ASN A 625 -1.26 -8.98 25.66
N ASN A 626 -0.74 -10.14 25.29
CA ASN A 626 0.51 -10.30 24.58
C ASN A 626 0.33 -11.18 23.34
N ALA A 627 1.13 -10.91 22.32
CA ALA A 627 1.27 -11.73 21.13
C ALA A 627 2.74 -11.87 20.75
N GLY A 628 3.14 -13.01 20.22
CA GLY A 628 4.51 -13.26 19.76
C GLY A 628 4.78 -14.74 19.56
N ILE A 629 6.07 -15.07 19.68
CA ILE A 629 6.56 -16.46 19.58
C ILE A 629 7.09 -16.96 20.94
N GLU A 630 7.11 -16.09 21.94
CA GLU A 630 7.61 -16.40 23.26
C GLU A 630 6.53 -17.08 24.11
N LYS A 631 6.97 -17.93 25.01
CA LYS A 631 6.07 -18.63 25.97
C LYS A 631 5.48 -17.65 26.98
N LEU A 632 4.15 -17.58 27.02
CA LEU A 632 3.39 -16.81 28.02
C LEU A 632 2.93 -17.68 29.18
N ALA A 633 2.43 -18.89 28.89
CA ALA A 633 1.96 -19.84 29.88
C ALA A 633 2.04 -21.27 29.37
N THR A 634 1.91 -22.26 30.26
CA THR A 634 1.71 -23.66 29.91
C THR A 634 0.36 -24.13 30.46
N ILE A 635 -0.38 -24.88 29.67
CA ILE A 635 -1.65 -25.47 30.02
C ILE A 635 -1.46 -26.98 29.95
N GLU A 636 -1.76 -27.69 31.06
CA GLU A 636 -1.72 -29.15 31.14
C GLU A 636 -3.10 -29.72 30.78
N GLY A 637 -3.11 -30.75 29.96
CA GLY A 637 -4.32 -31.43 29.49
C GLY A 637 -4.93 -30.77 28.26
N SER A 638 -6.01 -31.39 27.75
CA SER A 638 -6.68 -31.00 26.51
C SER A 638 -7.70 -29.86 26.66
N LYS A 639 -8.14 -29.56 27.90
CA LYS A 639 -9.16 -28.53 28.15
C LYS A 639 -8.56 -27.18 28.42
N VAL A 640 -8.91 -26.21 27.62
CA VAL A 640 -8.40 -24.85 27.68
C VAL A 640 -9.54 -23.86 27.93
N THR A 641 -9.42 -23.04 28.96
CA THR A 641 -10.35 -21.95 29.24
C THR A 641 -9.86 -20.68 28.56
N ILE A 642 -10.63 -20.18 27.61
CA ILE A 642 -10.36 -18.93 26.89
C ILE A 642 -11.14 -17.79 27.54
N PRO A 643 -10.49 -16.76 28.07
CA PRO A 643 -11.19 -15.61 28.68
C PRO A 643 -12.17 -14.94 27.71
N ALA A 644 -13.08 -14.10 28.25
CA ALA A 644 -13.98 -13.30 27.43
C ALA A 644 -13.20 -12.37 26.48
N GLN A 645 -13.73 -12.14 25.29
CA GLN A 645 -13.17 -11.23 24.28
C GLN A 645 -11.67 -11.44 24.03
N THR A 646 -11.24 -12.71 23.86
CA THR A 646 -9.82 -13.09 23.80
C THR A 646 -9.53 -14.01 22.62
N SER A 647 -8.36 -13.78 22.01
CA SER A 647 -7.74 -14.70 21.05
C SER A 647 -6.61 -15.45 21.72
N TYR A 648 -6.57 -16.77 21.57
CA TYR A 648 -5.44 -17.60 21.98
C TYR A 648 -4.76 -18.23 20.77
N VAL A 649 -3.42 -18.23 20.77
CA VAL A 649 -2.61 -19.11 19.93
C VAL A 649 -1.80 -19.98 20.88
N LEU A 650 -1.90 -21.28 20.66
CA LEU A 650 -1.27 -22.30 21.49
C LEU A 650 -0.45 -23.23 20.60
N VAL A 651 0.66 -23.69 21.12
CA VAL A 651 1.60 -24.59 20.45
C VAL A 651 1.68 -25.89 21.25
N ASP A 652 1.73 -27.02 20.57
CA ASP A 652 2.00 -28.31 21.20
C ASP A 652 3.33 -28.19 21.95
N LYS A 653 3.29 -28.51 23.26
CA LYS A 653 4.46 -28.36 24.15
C LYS A 653 5.64 -29.22 23.70
N SER A 654 5.40 -30.35 23.01
CA SER A 654 6.47 -31.23 22.56
C SER A 654 7.31 -30.69 21.43
N SER A 655 6.72 -29.75 20.62
CA SER A 655 7.39 -29.09 19.51
C SER A 655 7.81 -27.64 19.82
N PHE A 656 7.43 -27.13 21.00
CA PHE A 656 7.85 -25.81 21.44
C PHE A 656 9.29 -25.88 21.98
N ASP A 657 10.25 -25.36 21.22
CA ASP A 657 11.65 -25.29 21.63
C ASP A 657 11.82 -24.05 22.53
N GLU A 658 12.01 -24.28 23.83
CA GLU A 658 12.48 -23.24 24.75
C GLU A 658 13.95 -23.01 24.39
N GLY A 659 14.26 -22.19 23.37
CA GLY A 659 15.63 -21.85 22.97
C GLY A 659 16.47 -21.61 24.21
N GLU A 660 17.60 -22.33 24.36
CA GLU A 660 18.55 -22.08 25.43
C GLU A 660 18.86 -20.57 25.43
N ILE A 661 18.40 -19.87 26.45
CA ILE A 661 18.84 -18.52 26.73
C ILE A 661 20.33 -18.68 27.06
N ASP A 662 21.19 -18.43 26.07
CA ASP A 662 22.62 -18.30 26.26
C ASP A 662 22.84 -17.11 27.23
N ASN A 663 22.68 -17.40 28.51
CA ASN A 663 23.16 -16.54 29.56
C ASN A 663 24.69 -16.60 29.49
N GLY A 664 25.24 -15.76 28.62
CA GLY A 664 26.68 -15.54 28.54
C GLY A 664 27.25 -15.23 29.91
N GLU A 665 27.51 -16.26 30.69
CA GLU A 665 28.44 -16.17 31.83
C GLU A 665 29.85 -16.01 31.26
N ASP A 666 30.34 -14.83 31.45
CA ASP A 666 31.72 -14.39 31.36
C ASP A 666 32.66 -15.42 32.02
N SER A 667 33.26 -16.31 31.22
CA SER A 667 34.31 -17.20 31.68
C SER A 667 35.67 -16.78 31.13
N ASP A 668 36.15 -15.62 31.60
CA ASP A 668 37.56 -15.31 31.61
C ASP A 668 38.21 -15.99 32.80
N LYS A 669 38.74 -17.20 32.58
CA LYS A 669 39.84 -17.75 33.41
C LYS A 669 40.91 -18.34 32.50
N PRO A 670 42.17 -17.90 32.61
CA PRO A 670 43.25 -18.46 31.81
C PRO A 670 43.64 -19.82 32.41
N SER A 671 43.65 -20.86 31.58
CA SER A 671 44.32 -22.12 31.87
C SER A 671 45.78 -22.02 31.42
N GLU A 672 46.70 -22.04 32.38
CA GLU A 672 48.07 -22.50 32.17
C GLU A 672 48.06 -23.96 31.74
N ASP A 673 48.73 -24.27 30.65
CA ASP A 673 49.69 -25.40 30.68
C ASP A 673 50.57 -25.51 29.41
N THR A 674 51.79 -25.52 29.70
CA THR A 674 52.97 -26.30 29.26
C THR A 674 52.98 -27.02 27.91
N ASP A 675 53.89 -26.54 27.12
CA ASP A 675 55.13 -27.18 26.62
C ASP A 675 55.17 -28.01 25.34
N ASN A 676 56.11 -27.58 24.51
CA ASN A 676 56.99 -28.33 23.60
C ASN A 676 56.57 -28.69 22.16
N ASN A 677 57.04 -28.03 21.18
CA ASN A 677 58.24 -28.27 20.39
C ASN A 677 58.31 -27.55 19.04
N LYS A 678 59.35 -26.76 18.88
CA LYS A 678 60.20 -26.49 17.70
C LYS A 678 59.76 -26.99 16.33
N VAL A 679 59.83 -26.12 15.28
CA VAL A 679 61.05 -25.78 14.49
C VAL A 679 60.72 -24.76 13.40
N GLU A 680 61.50 -23.68 13.30
CA GLU A 680 62.05 -22.88 12.20
C GLU A 680 61.23 -22.71 10.90
N GLY A 681 61.09 -21.59 10.28
CA GLY A 681 61.94 -20.43 10.12
C GLY A 681 61.44 -19.44 9.11
N ASN A 682 61.90 -18.25 9.37
CA ASN A 682 62.36 -17.17 8.51
C ASN A 682 61.43 -16.21 7.74
N ASN A 683 61.56 -14.99 8.22
CA ASN A 683 61.83 -13.70 7.52
C ASN A 683 60.68 -12.99 6.83
N SER A 684 60.40 -11.87 7.11
CA SER A 684 60.85 -10.49 7.45
C SER A 684 59.89 -9.58 6.72
N SER A 685 59.37 -8.55 7.23
CA SER A 685 59.87 -7.29 7.70
C SER A 685 58.74 -6.39 8.20
N ASN A 686 58.97 -5.82 9.37
CA ASN A 686 58.33 -4.64 9.97
C ASN A 686 59.11 -3.39 9.54
N PRO A 687 58.79 -2.16 9.92
CA PRO A 687 57.62 -1.55 10.52
C PRO A 687 57.26 -0.13 10.02
N SER A 688 56.20 0.47 10.49
CA SER A 688 56.36 1.78 11.12
C SER A 688 55.10 2.20 11.92
N LYS A 689 55.40 2.51 13.18
CA LYS A 689 54.55 3.17 14.15
C LYS A 689 54.46 4.66 13.83
N THR A 690 53.32 5.29 14.12
CA THR A 690 53.31 6.53 14.90
C THR A 690 51.97 6.62 15.65
N GLY A 691 52.06 6.61 16.95
CA GLY A 691 51.01 6.98 17.86
C GLY A 691 50.99 8.48 18.07
N ASP A 692 49.90 8.99 18.57
CA ASP A 692 49.90 10.07 19.55
C ASP A 692 48.68 9.98 20.46
N GLU A 693 48.90 9.87 21.70
CA GLU A 693 47.95 10.00 22.82
C GLU A 693 47.79 11.48 23.15
N THR A 694 46.55 11.96 23.33
CA THR A 694 46.31 13.06 24.24
C THR A 694 44.99 12.93 24.98
N SER A 695 45.16 12.98 26.24
CA SER A 695 44.31 12.84 27.41
C SER A 695 43.08 13.73 27.48
N VAL A 696 42.07 13.16 28.13
CA VAL A 696 40.89 13.81 28.72
C VAL A 696 41.26 14.68 29.90
N LEU A 697 40.73 15.92 30.01
CA LEU A 697 40.18 16.52 31.23
C LEU A 697 39.62 17.93 30.96
N PRO A 698 38.77 18.56 31.82
CA PRO A 698 37.47 19.09 31.45
C PRO A 698 37.42 20.63 31.40
N ILE A 699 36.46 21.22 30.70
CA ILE A 699 36.10 22.62 30.91
C ILE A 699 34.63 22.69 31.30
N VAL A 700 34.40 22.73 32.60
CA VAL A 700 33.27 23.38 33.25
C VAL A 700 33.64 24.86 33.40
N ILE A 701 32.63 25.73 33.35
CA ILE A 701 32.60 27.18 33.49
C ILE A 701 32.53 27.95 32.17
N ILE A 702 31.28 28.27 31.78
CA ILE A 702 30.73 29.62 31.58
C ILE A 702 29.23 29.47 31.32
N LEU A 703 28.46 29.44 32.38
CA LEU A 703 27.04 29.78 32.43
C LEU A 703 26.93 30.83 33.53
N LEU A 704 26.89 32.07 33.14
CA LEU A 704 26.35 33.22 33.90
C LEU A 704 26.74 34.47 33.11
N VAL A 705 25.80 35.00 32.34
CA VAL A 705 25.54 36.39 32.01
C VAL A 705 24.73 36.42 30.70
N SER A 706 23.42 36.35 30.80
CA SER A 706 22.45 37.01 29.90
C SER A 706 21.02 36.73 30.34
N GLY A 707 20.77 36.94 31.62
CA GLY A 707 19.41 37.01 32.19
C GLY A 707 19.11 38.43 32.62
N LEU A 708 19.00 39.39 31.67
CA LEU A 708 18.49 40.74 31.96
C LEU A 708 18.23 41.52 30.63
N ALA A 709 17.21 41.12 29.90
CA ALA A 709 16.62 41.95 28.84
C ALA A 709 15.28 41.37 28.29
N VAL A 710 14.41 40.92 29.13
CA VAL A 710 12.98 40.69 28.75
C VAL A 710 12.09 41.12 29.91
N GLY A 711 12.04 42.41 30.17
CA GLY A 711 11.26 42.96 31.26
C GLY A 711 10.71 44.37 31.02
N VAL A 712 10.63 44.88 29.81
CA VAL A 712 10.13 46.27 29.56
C VAL A 712 9.28 46.36 28.28
N PHE A 713 8.51 45.39 27.83
CA PHE A 713 7.55 45.62 26.73
C PHE A 713 6.16 45.01 26.97
N ALA A 714 5.72 44.98 28.20
CA ALA A 714 4.35 44.58 28.54
C ALA A 714 3.61 45.64 29.36
N LYS A 715 3.68 46.92 28.91
CA LYS A 715 2.81 47.99 29.48
C LYS A 715 2.65 49.15 28.52
N LYS A 716 1.92 48.95 27.39
CA LYS A 716 1.25 50.04 26.65
C LYS A 716 0.44 49.45 25.49
N LYS A 717 -0.79 49.04 25.74
CA LYS A 717 -1.92 49.13 24.83
C LYS A 717 -3.19 48.57 25.54
N ARG A 718 -3.63 49.34 26.49
CA ARG A 718 -5.07 49.45 26.81
C ARG A 718 -5.36 50.93 26.75
N SER A 719 -6.08 51.35 25.77
CA SER A 719 -6.99 52.44 25.57
C SER A 719 -6.99 52.82 24.09
N LEU A 720 -8.02 52.42 23.46
CA LEU A 720 -8.84 53.25 22.59
C LEU A 720 -9.85 52.29 21.93
N SER A 721 -10.92 52.19 22.69
CA SER A 721 -12.25 51.81 22.26
C SER A 721 -12.83 52.84 21.30
N LYS A 722 -13.42 52.45 20.27
CA LYS A 722 -14.87 52.66 19.94
C LYS A 722 -15.10 52.12 18.58
#